data_b28a3fa84718420caa9df7e5f84db94d
#
_entry.id   b28a3fa84718420caa9df7e5f84db94d
#
_cell.length_a   1.000
_cell.length_b   1.000
_cell.length_c   1.000
_cell.angle_alpha   90.00
_cell.angle_beta   90.00
_cell.angle_gamma   90.00
#
_symmetry.space_group_name_H-M   'P 1'
#
loop_
_entity.id
_entity.type
_entity.pdbx_description
1 polymer ?
#
loop_
_entity_poly.entity_id
_entity_poly.type
_entity_poly.pdbx_seq_one_letter_code
_entity_poly.pdbx_strand_id
1 'polypeptide(L)'
;MDVPMSWMKEYAPVTADIKDFIEDITLSGSKVEGYTTVAGEIKNVVTGYIKEIVKHPDADKLVICTIDAGQGRDLTIVTGAPNVRVGDYVPVALNNSVIAGGKEIHTGELRGVVSEGMLCSVEELGCDRHDFPEAPEYGIYIFPEPVELGKDIVEVLDLKDEVVEYEITSNRPDCFSVLGIAREAAATYDIPFHYPEIKVAEKAEGKAEDFVKVTIENPTLCPRYVARVVKNVKIGPSPRWMRKRLRMAGVRPINNIVDITNYVMIEMGQPMHAFSIETIKDSHIIVRNAKEGETITTLDGQVRSLDPSMLVIADPEKAVAIAGVMGGENSMIVEGSQAVLFESANFDGPNVRITAKKVGLRTDASSKFEKGLDPNLALEAVNRAVQLVELLEAGEVVPGVVDEYPNKREPWQLSYNPAWINKFLGTNISEEEMQKIFEKIELKVDPVNHIVTIPTFRPDLEAQADLAEEIARFYGYNKIEATLASGTPTVGKRTYAQSITALVKDTVIANGLCEAMTYSFESPKVFDKLLIPADSDLRKAIVISNPLGEDFSIMRTVSFNGILASLATNYNRRNESAGLFEVAKVYIPKALPLTELPHEIPTLTMGMYGNMDFYDLKGIVEHLMHVLGMSKVAEYVTEKALPWMHPGRTASVIVNGESIGYLGEVHPAVLKNYGIGTRAYLAVLDMEKVIANANRDVVYQALPKFPALTRDIAMLVKEDVTVKEIADIIKKNGGAYLEEAKLFDVYQGAQIEAGYKSVAYSITFRSAEKTLADADIADAMDKILKSLAEELGAQLRDK
;
A
#
# COMPACT_ATOMS: atom_id res chain seq x y z
N MET A 1 -12.43 -1.20 11.72
CA MET A 1 -12.93 -1.46 13.09
C MET A 1 -14.40 -1.78 12.99
N ASP A 2 -14.80 -2.89 13.60
CA ASP A 2 -16.18 -3.39 13.54
C ASP A 2 -17.00 -2.85 14.73
N VAL A 3 -18.12 -2.21 14.43
CA VAL A 3 -19.00 -1.62 15.45
C VAL A 3 -20.39 -2.23 15.32
N PRO A 4 -20.84 -3.00 16.32
CA PRO A 4 -22.21 -3.52 16.36
C PRO A 4 -23.21 -2.36 16.59
N MET A 5 -24.19 -2.23 15.72
CA MET A 5 -25.18 -1.15 15.81
C MET A 5 -26.03 -1.22 17.07
N SER A 6 -26.36 -2.44 17.53
CA SER A 6 -27.09 -2.59 18.80
C SER A 6 -26.34 -2.02 19.99
N TRP A 7 -25.01 -2.16 20.03
CA TRP A 7 -24.18 -1.62 21.08
C TRP A 7 -24.02 -0.10 20.98
N MET A 8 -23.72 0.41 19.78
CA MET A 8 -23.58 1.85 19.52
C MET A 8 -24.87 2.63 19.87
N LYS A 9 -26.06 2.06 19.55
CA LYS A 9 -27.37 2.66 19.83
C LYS A 9 -27.69 2.82 21.32
N GLU A 10 -27.00 2.13 22.21
CA GLU A 10 -27.15 2.36 23.67
C GLU A 10 -26.60 3.72 24.09
N TYR A 11 -25.59 4.24 23.35
CA TYR A 11 -24.96 5.54 23.63
C TYR A 11 -25.49 6.66 22.74
N ALA A 12 -25.89 6.35 21.50
CA ALA A 12 -26.53 7.28 20.59
C ALA A 12 -27.72 6.57 19.92
N PRO A 13 -28.98 6.90 20.31
CA PRO A 13 -30.18 6.17 19.87
C PRO A 13 -30.57 6.53 18.42
N VAL A 14 -29.72 6.19 17.47
CA VAL A 14 -29.93 6.41 16.03
C VAL A 14 -31.09 5.54 15.54
N THR A 15 -32.03 6.16 14.83
CA THR A 15 -33.23 5.50 14.27
C THR A 15 -33.17 5.35 12.74
N ALA A 16 -32.17 5.94 12.08
CA ALA A 16 -31.98 5.85 10.64
C ALA A 16 -31.77 4.40 10.17
N ASP A 17 -32.22 4.12 8.94
CA ASP A 17 -31.89 2.88 8.26
C ASP A 17 -30.38 2.72 8.08
N ILE A 18 -29.89 1.48 8.04
CA ILE A 18 -28.44 1.22 7.99
C ILE A 18 -27.77 1.85 6.77
N LYS A 19 -28.45 1.93 5.63
CA LYS A 19 -27.87 2.51 4.41
C LYS A 19 -27.78 4.03 4.52
N ASP A 20 -28.82 4.67 5.02
CA ASP A 20 -28.83 6.11 5.26
C ASP A 20 -27.77 6.47 6.33
N PHE A 21 -27.69 5.65 7.40
CA PHE A 21 -26.68 5.83 8.44
C PHE A 21 -25.25 5.80 7.89
N ILE A 22 -24.93 4.82 7.03
CA ILE A 22 -23.60 4.68 6.44
C ILE A 22 -23.23 5.87 5.57
N GLU A 23 -24.17 6.38 4.78
CA GLU A 23 -23.97 7.57 3.95
C GLU A 23 -23.75 8.81 4.81
N ASP A 24 -24.63 9.07 5.78
CA ASP A 24 -24.57 10.25 6.63
C ASP A 24 -23.31 10.31 7.49
N ILE A 25 -22.94 9.19 8.13
CA ILE A 25 -21.74 9.13 8.98
C ILE A 25 -20.45 9.23 8.17
N THR A 26 -20.43 8.74 6.95
CA THR A 26 -19.32 8.91 6.02
C THR A 26 -19.20 10.37 5.57
N LEU A 27 -20.31 11.01 5.22
CA LEU A 27 -20.33 12.41 4.81
C LEU A 27 -19.93 13.36 5.95
N SER A 28 -20.19 12.99 7.21
CA SER A 28 -19.75 13.77 8.39
C SER A 28 -18.32 13.47 8.84
N GLY A 29 -17.57 12.59 8.14
CA GLY A 29 -16.13 12.40 8.31
C GLY A 29 -15.68 11.05 8.87
N SER A 30 -16.60 10.15 9.24
CA SER A 30 -16.26 8.81 9.71
C SER A 30 -16.50 7.78 8.60
N LYS A 31 -15.46 7.50 7.81
CA LYS A 31 -15.56 6.65 6.62
C LYS A 31 -15.97 5.21 6.97
N VAL A 32 -17.01 4.74 6.31
CA VAL A 32 -17.46 3.35 6.35
C VAL A 32 -16.96 2.60 5.12
N GLU A 33 -16.37 1.40 5.34
CA GLU A 33 -15.94 0.49 4.26
C GLU A 33 -17.08 -0.46 3.84
N GLY A 34 -17.94 -0.84 4.79
CA GLY A 34 -19.03 -1.74 4.52
C GLY A 34 -19.86 -2.07 5.78
N TYR A 35 -20.83 -2.94 5.63
CA TYR A 35 -21.57 -3.51 6.75
C TYR A 35 -21.96 -4.94 6.49
N THR A 36 -22.19 -5.69 7.58
CA THR A 36 -22.66 -7.07 7.55
C THR A 36 -23.86 -7.24 8.45
N THR A 37 -24.92 -7.87 7.95
CA THR A 37 -26.03 -8.31 8.77
C THR A 37 -25.74 -9.72 9.27
N VAL A 38 -25.29 -9.84 10.51
CA VAL A 38 -24.94 -11.13 11.12
C VAL A 38 -26.19 -11.97 11.28
N ALA A 39 -26.10 -13.28 10.97
CA ALA A 39 -27.20 -14.25 10.95
C ALA A 39 -28.40 -13.87 10.06
N GLY A 40 -28.24 -12.90 9.15
CA GLY A 40 -29.31 -12.47 8.23
C GLY A 40 -29.71 -13.51 7.19
N GLU A 41 -28.81 -14.44 6.88
CA GLU A 41 -29.06 -15.57 5.97
C GLU A 41 -29.84 -16.71 6.62
N ILE A 42 -29.83 -16.84 7.96
CA ILE A 42 -30.48 -17.94 8.67
C ILE A 42 -32.01 -17.77 8.57
N LYS A 43 -32.69 -18.81 8.05
CA LYS A 43 -34.14 -18.78 7.82
C LYS A 43 -34.79 -20.12 8.18
N ASN A 44 -35.98 -20.06 8.73
CA ASN A 44 -36.78 -21.25 9.07
C ASN A 44 -36.04 -22.25 9.98
N VAL A 45 -35.16 -21.75 10.86
CA VAL A 45 -34.61 -22.53 11.97
C VAL A 45 -35.32 -22.10 13.23
N VAL A 46 -35.97 -23.08 13.91
CA VAL A 46 -36.86 -22.79 15.04
C VAL A 46 -36.50 -23.62 16.27
N THR A 47 -37.01 -23.24 17.40
CA THR A 47 -36.92 -24.05 18.63
C THR A 47 -37.84 -25.28 18.56
N GLY A 48 -37.35 -26.45 18.99
CA GLY A 48 -38.07 -27.70 19.04
C GLY A 48 -37.82 -28.47 20.32
N TYR A 49 -38.71 -29.45 20.58
CA TYR A 49 -38.64 -30.33 21.74
C TYR A 49 -38.68 -31.80 21.31
N ILE A 50 -37.77 -32.61 21.82
CA ILE A 50 -37.64 -34.03 21.50
C ILE A 50 -38.62 -34.84 22.36
N LYS A 51 -39.69 -35.33 21.74
CA LYS A 51 -40.73 -36.16 22.42
C LYS A 51 -40.32 -37.61 22.53
N GLU A 52 -39.67 -38.17 21.50
CA GLU A 52 -39.33 -39.58 21.43
C GLU A 52 -38.06 -39.78 20.61
N ILE A 53 -37.25 -40.78 20.97
CA ILE A 53 -36.08 -41.21 20.22
C ILE A 53 -36.12 -42.71 20.04
N VAL A 54 -36.02 -43.19 18.78
CA VAL A 54 -35.92 -44.62 18.45
C VAL A 54 -34.66 -44.90 17.64
N LYS A 55 -34.11 -46.11 17.75
CA LYS A 55 -32.94 -46.50 16.92
C LYS A 55 -33.34 -46.60 15.47
N HIS A 56 -32.42 -46.17 14.59
CA HIS A 56 -32.59 -46.37 13.17
C HIS A 56 -32.51 -47.86 12.79
N PRO A 57 -33.47 -48.40 11.99
CA PRO A 57 -33.50 -49.82 11.66
C PRO A 57 -32.26 -50.31 10.90
N ASP A 58 -31.70 -49.51 10.03
CA ASP A 58 -30.59 -49.89 9.10
C ASP A 58 -29.28 -49.10 9.34
N ALA A 59 -29.12 -48.50 10.56
CA ALA A 59 -27.88 -47.73 10.85
C ALA A 59 -27.60 -47.71 12.36
N ASP A 60 -26.42 -48.20 12.75
CA ASP A 60 -26.02 -48.31 14.17
C ASP A 60 -25.75 -46.95 14.85
N LYS A 61 -25.39 -45.93 14.07
CA LYS A 61 -25.02 -44.59 14.57
C LYS A 61 -26.12 -43.55 14.38
N LEU A 62 -27.24 -43.90 13.83
CA LEU A 62 -28.35 -42.98 13.62
C LEU A 62 -29.49 -43.25 14.58
N VAL A 63 -30.17 -42.19 14.98
CA VAL A 63 -31.41 -42.23 15.72
C VAL A 63 -32.49 -41.42 14.98
N ILE A 64 -33.76 -41.83 15.18
CA ILE A 64 -34.93 -41.15 14.65
C ILE A 64 -35.59 -40.44 15.84
N CYS A 65 -35.71 -39.12 15.73
CA CYS A 65 -36.29 -38.28 16.74
C CYS A 65 -37.70 -37.83 16.29
N THR A 66 -38.66 -37.91 17.16
CA THR A 66 -39.99 -37.28 17.03
C THR A 66 -39.92 -35.91 17.71
N ILE A 67 -40.05 -34.84 16.92
CA ILE A 67 -39.80 -33.45 17.36
C ILE A 67 -41.11 -32.64 17.27
N ASP A 68 -41.44 -31.96 18.37
CA ASP A 68 -42.43 -30.88 18.36
C ASP A 68 -41.69 -29.52 18.11
N ALA A 69 -41.85 -28.96 16.93
CA ALA A 69 -41.25 -27.69 16.54
C ALA A 69 -42.30 -26.56 16.46
N GLY A 70 -43.42 -26.69 17.18
CA GLY A 70 -44.48 -25.68 17.17
C GLY A 70 -45.26 -25.56 15.86
N GLN A 71 -45.15 -26.54 14.95
CA GLN A 71 -45.77 -26.52 13.62
C GLN A 71 -47.19 -27.15 13.58
N GLY A 72 -47.80 -27.45 14.75
CA GLY A 72 -49.11 -28.11 14.86
C GLY A 72 -49.09 -29.61 14.54
N ARG A 73 -47.93 -30.17 14.23
CA ARG A 73 -47.67 -31.61 14.06
C ARG A 73 -46.24 -31.95 14.46
N ASP A 74 -46.03 -33.19 14.82
CA ASP A 74 -44.72 -33.69 15.08
C ASP A 74 -43.93 -33.95 13.78
N LEU A 75 -42.62 -33.69 13.81
CA LEU A 75 -41.71 -33.93 12.72
C LEU A 75 -40.83 -35.14 12.99
N THR A 76 -40.50 -35.89 11.95
CA THR A 76 -39.54 -36.98 11.99
C THR A 76 -38.18 -36.45 11.55
N ILE A 77 -37.17 -36.49 12.42
CA ILE A 77 -35.80 -36.03 12.09
C ILE A 77 -34.82 -37.14 12.44
N VAL A 78 -33.95 -37.48 11.47
CA VAL A 78 -32.89 -38.47 11.64
C VAL A 78 -31.59 -37.72 11.95
N THR A 79 -30.91 -38.13 13.02
CA THR A 79 -29.65 -37.53 13.43
C THR A 79 -28.60 -38.56 13.83
N GLY A 80 -27.32 -38.24 13.62
CA GLY A 80 -26.19 -39.02 14.12
C GLY A 80 -25.55 -38.43 15.39
N ALA A 81 -26.14 -37.39 15.96
CA ALA A 81 -25.63 -36.72 17.15
C ALA A 81 -25.74 -37.64 18.39
N PRO A 82 -24.65 -37.83 19.16
CA PRO A 82 -24.68 -38.78 20.29
C PRO A 82 -25.25 -38.19 21.57
N ASN A 83 -25.54 -36.89 21.61
CA ASN A 83 -25.89 -36.18 22.85
C ASN A 83 -27.37 -35.88 23.01
N VAL A 84 -28.23 -36.24 22.05
CA VAL A 84 -29.69 -35.98 22.11
C VAL A 84 -30.41 -36.92 23.05
N ARG A 85 -31.38 -36.39 23.82
CA ARG A 85 -32.21 -37.13 24.78
C ARG A 85 -33.66 -36.74 24.66
N VAL A 86 -34.56 -37.63 25.03
CA VAL A 86 -35.99 -37.27 25.19
C VAL A 86 -36.11 -36.24 26.29
N GLY A 87 -36.82 -35.16 26.00
CA GLY A 87 -36.98 -34.04 26.91
C GLY A 87 -36.10 -32.83 26.58
N ASP A 88 -35.16 -32.94 25.61
CA ASP A 88 -34.26 -31.85 25.23
C ASP A 88 -34.99 -30.82 24.37
N TYR A 89 -34.65 -29.54 24.60
CA TYR A 89 -34.98 -28.43 23.73
C TYR A 89 -33.81 -28.15 22.79
N VAL A 90 -34.05 -28.08 21.48
CA VAL A 90 -33.03 -28.06 20.45
C VAL A 90 -33.34 -27.08 19.29
N PRO A 91 -32.36 -26.55 18.57
CA PRO A 91 -32.63 -25.85 17.31
C PRO A 91 -32.96 -26.83 16.19
N VAL A 92 -33.99 -26.52 15.43
CA VAL A 92 -34.52 -27.36 14.35
C VAL A 92 -34.56 -26.58 13.06
N ALA A 93 -33.76 -26.95 12.09
CA ALA A 93 -33.81 -26.48 10.72
C ALA A 93 -34.94 -27.21 10.00
N LEU A 94 -36.01 -26.50 9.68
CA LEU A 94 -37.18 -27.04 8.99
C LEU A 94 -36.88 -27.31 7.51
N ASN A 95 -37.82 -27.96 6.81
CA ASN A 95 -37.72 -28.06 5.33
C ASN A 95 -37.63 -26.68 4.66
N ASN A 96 -36.73 -26.51 3.69
CA ASN A 96 -36.41 -25.25 3.02
C ASN A 96 -35.87 -24.16 3.98
N SER A 97 -35.18 -24.56 5.04
CA SER A 97 -34.42 -23.64 5.89
C SER A 97 -33.06 -23.34 5.30
N VAL A 98 -32.48 -22.22 5.71
CA VAL A 98 -31.09 -21.83 5.42
C VAL A 98 -30.37 -21.71 6.75
N ILE A 99 -29.23 -22.37 6.89
CA ILE A 99 -28.34 -22.27 8.05
C ILE A 99 -27.14 -21.40 7.71
N ALA A 100 -26.27 -21.17 8.68
CA ALA A 100 -25.09 -20.34 8.46
C ALA A 100 -24.25 -20.82 7.28
N GLY A 101 -23.67 -19.86 6.53
CA GLY A 101 -22.94 -20.11 5.29
C GLY A 101 -23.84 -20.38 4.08
N GLY A 102 -25.15 -20.08 4.18
CA GLY A 102 -26.10 -20.18 3.07
C GLY A 102 -26.47 -21.61 2.67
N LYS A 103 -26.18 -22.61 3.51
CA LYS A 103 -26.52 -24.01 3.23
C LYS A 103 -28.02 -24.24 3.41
N GLU A 104 -28.66 -24.73 2.36
CA GLU A 104 -30.10 -25.09 2.37
C GLU A 104 -30.34 -26.50 2.94
N ILE A 105 -31.37 -26.64 3.77
CA ILE A 105 -31.80 -27.90 4.36
C ILE A 105 -33.15 -28.26 3.76
N HIS A 106 -33.23 -29.43 3.15
CA HIS A 106 -34.47 -29.98 2.57
C HIS A 106 -34.84 -31.29 3.21
N THR A 107 -36.14 -31.63 3.14
CA THR A 107 -36.60 -32.98 3.45
C THR A 107 -35.86 -33.98 2.57
N GLY A 108 -35.27 -34.99 3.18
CA GLY A 108 -34.45 -35.99 2.50
C GLY A 108 -34.59 -37.37 3.11
N GLU A 109 -34.18 -38.37 2.38
CA GLU A 109 -34.17 -39.76 2.86
C GLU A 109 -32.78 -40.17 3.34
N LEU A 110 -32.71 -40.62 4.59
CA LEU A 110 -31.50 -41.13 5.21
C LEU A 110 -31.64 -42.61 5.47
N ARG A 111 -31.02 -43.44 4.64
CA ARG A 111 -31.07 -44.92 4.72
C ARG A 111 -32.50 -45.49 4.84
N GLY A 112 -33.41 -45.03 3.99
CA GLY A 112 -34.81 -45.50 3.96
C GLY A 112 -35.76 -44.81 4.91
N VAL A 113 -35.29 -43.85 5.74
CA VAL A 113 -36.15 -43.05 6.63
C VAL A 113 -36.17 -41.61 6.17
N VAL A 114 -37.36 -41.03 5.99
CA VAL A 114 -37.52 -39.62 5.61
C VAL A 114 -37.23 -38.74 6.82
N SER A 115 -36.27 -37.82 6.68
CA SER A 115 -36.01 -36.76 7.65
C SER A 115 -36.58 -35.46 7.14
N GLU A 116 -37.49 -34.84 7.91
CA GLU A 116 -38.24 -33.64 7.53
C GLU A 116 -37.52 -32.34 7.89
N GLY A 117 -36.22 -32.44 8.28
CA GLY A 117 -35.39 -31.33 8.68
C GLY A 117 -34.08 -31.83 9.29
N MET A 118 -33.39 -30.93 10.00
CA MET A 118 -32.09 -31.20 10.65
C MET A 118 -32.04 -30.56 12.06
N LEU A 119 -31.48 -31.26 13.04
CA LEU A 119 -31.10 -30.64 14.31
C LEU A 119 -29.75 -29.90 14.14
N CYS A 120 -29.61 -28.73 14.75
CA CYS A 120 -28.43 -27.88 14.54
C CYS A 120 -27.49 -27.87 15.76
N SER A 121 -26.20 -27.89 15.47
CA SER A 121 -25.15 -27.51 16.41
C SER A 121 -25.00 -25.97 16.43
N VAL A 122 -24.12 -25.43 17.26
CA VAL A 122 -23.83 -23.99 17.29
C VAL A 122 -23.09 -23.53 16.03
N GLU A 123 -22.27 -24.38 15.41
CA GLU A 123 -21.53 -24.09 14.18
C GLU A 123 -22.48 -23.90 12.99
N GLU A 124 -23.58 -24.66 12.94
CA GLU A 124 -24.59 -24.51 11.90
C GLU A 124 -25.43 -23.23 12.06
N LEU A 125 -25.35 -22.60 13.24
CA LEU A 125 -25.89 -21.27 13.52
C LEU A 125 -24.85 -20.14 13.37
N GLY A 126 -23.64 -20.45 12.86
CA GLY A 126 -22.56 -19.47 12.68
C GLY A 126 -21.88 -19.03 13.98
N CYS A 127 -21.96 -19.84 15.00
CA CYS A 127 -21.37 -19.61 16.32
C CYS A 127 -20.37 -20.72 16.67
N ASP A 128 -19.65 -20.56 17.76
CA ASP A 128 -18.77 -21.58 18.30
C ASP A 128 -18.90 -21.75 19.83
N ARG A 129 -18.04 -22.58 20.43
CA ARG A 129 -18.03 -22.82 21.89
C ARG A 129 -17.52 -21.65 22.72
N HIS A 130 -16.89 -20.66 22.10
CA HIS A 130 -16.55 -19.42 22.81
C HIS A 130 -17.79 -18.53 22.97
N ASP A 131 -18.72 -18.61 21.99
CA ASP A 131 -20.02 -17.97 22.09
C ASP A 131 -20.95 -18.71 23.05
N PHE A 132 -20.90 -20.06 23.02
CA PHE A 132 -21.75 -20.95 23.80
C PHE A 132 -20.89 -22.00 24.53
N PRO A 133 -20.27 -21.68 25.68
CA PRO A 133 -19.37 -22.59 26.41
C PRO A 133 -20.04 -23.87 26.90
N GLU A 134 -21.39 -23.82 27.04
CA GLU A 134 -22.24 -24.95 27.38
C GLU A 134 -22.46 -25.93 26.21
N ALA A 135 -22.14 -25.54 24.96
CA ALA A 135 -22.29 -26.40 23.81
C ALA A 135 -21.29 -27.57 23.84
N PRO A 136 -21.70 -28.77 23.42
CA PRO A 136 -20.81 -29.93 23.34
C PRO A 136 -19.75 -29.70 22.24
N GLU A 137 -18.61 -30.39 22.37
CA GLU A 137 -17.58 -30.36 21.30
C GLU A 137 -18.08 -30.98 19.98
N TYR A 138 -18.91 -32.02 20.10
CA TYR A 138 -19.55 -32.68 18.96
C TYR A 138 -21.01 -32.99 19.32
N GLY A 139 -21.93 -32.47 18.54
CA GLY A 139 -23.35 -32.76 18.70
C GLY A 139 -24.26 -31.56 18.54
N ILE A 140 -25.49 -31.74 18.90
CA ILE A 140 -26.55 -30.73 18.78
C ILE A 140 -26.48 -29.77 19.98
N TYR A 141 -26.78 -28.49 19.74
CA TYR A 141 -26.96 -27.53 20.82
C TYR A 141 -28.24 -27.89 21.60
N ILE A 142 -28.13 -28.04 22.91
CA ILE A 142 -29.25 -28.31 23.81
C ILE A 142 -29.44 -27.07 24.68
N PHE A 143 -30.62 -26.51 24.67
CA PHE A 143 -30.94 -25.38 25.54
C PHE A 143 -30.84 -25.80 27.02
N PRO A 144 -30.17 -25.03 27.88
CA PRO A 144 -30.03 -25.35 29.30
C PRO A 144 -31.37 -25.24 30.06
N GLU A 145 -32.34 -24.49 29.54
CA GLU A 145 -33.63 -24.24 30.11
C GLU A 145 -34.72 -24.41 29.06
N PRO A 146 -36.00 -24.74 29.48
CA PRO A 146 -37.09 -24.79 28.56
C PRO A 146 -37.36 -23.51 27.81
N VAL A 147 -37.57 -23.60 26.47
CA VAL A 147 -37.87 -22.47 25.58
C VAL A 147 -39.22 -22.63 24.92
N GLU A 148 -39.86 -21.52 24.51
CA GLU A 148 -41.08 -21.57 23.75
C GLU A 148 -40.87 -22.22 22.38
N LEU A 149 -41.72 -23.16 21.98
CA LEU A 149 -41.52 -23.93 20.74
C LEU A 149 -41.93 -23.16 19.50
N GLY A 150 -41.26 -23.46 18.40
CA GLY A 150 -41.54 -22.85 17.09
C GLY A 150 -41.12 -21.39 16.94
N LYS A 151 -40.33 -20.88 17.88
CA LYS A 151 -39.73 -19.52 17.79
C LYS A 151 -38.52 -19.50 16.92
N ASP A 152 -38.33 -18.41 16.19
CA ASP A 152 -37.12 -18.18 15.38
C ASP A 152 -35.84 -18.26 16.24
N ILE A 153 -34.92 -19.12 15.83
CA ILE A 153 -33.68 -19.35 16.57
C ILE A 153 -32.81 -18.10 16.66
N VAL A 154 -32.80 -17.26 15.61
CA VAL A 154 -32.05 -16.02 15.54
C VAL A 154 -32.49 -15.02 16.61
N GLU A 155 -33.81 -14.98 16.88
CA GLU A 155 -34.38 -14.15 17.95
C GLU A 155 -34.12 -14.74 19.34
N VAL A 156 -34.41 -16.07 19.53
CA VAL A 156 -34.25 -16.74 20.83
C VAL A 156 -32.79 -16.73 21.29
N LEU A 157 -31.86 -16.89 20.37
CA LEU A 157 -30.43 -16.84 20.64
C LEU A 157 -29.83 -15.45 20.42
N ASP A 158 -30.65 -14.42 20.19
CA ASP A 158 -30.19 -13.03 19.96
C ASP A 158 -28.96 -12.97 19.07
N LEU A 159 -29.00 -13.64 17.90
CA LEU A 159 -27.83 -13.76 17.01
C LEU A 159 -27.68 -12.57 16.06
N LYS A 160 -28.79 -11.89 15.77
CA LYS A 160 -28.83 -10.84 14.74
C LYS A 160 -28.22 -9.53 15.26
N ASP A 161 -27.38 -8.92 14.43
CA ASP A 161 -26.95 -7.53 14.54
C ASP A 161 -26.52 -7.02 13.18
N GLU A 162 -26.45 -5.69 13.04
CA GLU A 162 -25.78 -5.02 11.93
C GLU A 162 -24.42 -4.52 12.42
N VAL A 163 -23.37 -4.98 11.78
CA VAL A 163 -21.99 -4.62 12.13
C VAL A 163 -21.42 -3.73 11.04
N VAL A 164 -21.06 -2.51 11.40
CA VAL A 164 -20.48 -1.52 10.48
C VAL A 164 -18.98 -1.52 10.59
N GLU A 165 -18.29 -1.68 9.44
CA GLU A 165 -16.83 -1.63 9.34
C GLU A 165 -16.36 -0.20 9.03
N TYR A 166 -15.58 0.38 9.96
CA TYR A 166 -15.02 1.72 9.83
C TYR A 166 -13.52 1.70 9.49
N GLU A 167 -13.12 2.57 8.56
CA GLU A 167 -11.72 2.95 8.36
C GLU A 167 -11.40 4.19 9.18
N ILE A 168 -10.81 4.00 10.37
CA ILE A 168 -10.45 5.11 11.25
C ILE A 168 -9.06 5.65 10.89
N THR A 169 -8.98 6.92 10.56
CA THR A 169 -7.74 7.62 10.24
C THR A 169 -6.85 7.84 11.45
N SER A 170 -5.55 8.03 11.23
CA SER A 170 -4.57 8.11 12.32
C SER A 170 -4.72 9.36 13.21
N ASN A 171 -5.36 10.40 12.71
CA ASN A 171 -5.62 11.64 13.43
C ASN A 171 -6.83 11.58 14.38
N ARG A 172 -7.66 10.52 14.26
CA ARG A 172 -8.90 10.37 15.06
C ARG A 172 -8.82 9.17 16.01
N PRO A 173 -7.88 9.17 16.99
CA PRO A 173 -7.76 8.08 17.98
C PRO A 173 -9.02 7.95 18.85
N ASP A 174 -9.77 9.00 19.07
CA ASP A 174 -11.05 9.03 19.78
C ASP A 174 -12.12 8.14 19.14
N CYS A 175 -12.14 8.03 17.82
CA CYS A 175 -13.08 7.20 17.05
C CYS A 175 -12.72 5.70 17.04
N PHE A 176 -11.59 5.28 17.64
CA PHE A 176 -11.23 3.85 17.77
C PHE A 176 -12.00 3.14 18.88
N SER A 177 -13.27 3.49 19.07
CA SER A 177 -14.15 2.93 20.12
C SER A 177 -15.61 3.05 19.73
N VAL A 178 -16.44 2.20 20.33
CA VAL A 178 -17.90 2.29 20.20
C VAL A 178 -18.42 3.66 20.70
N LEU A 179 -17.90 4.13 21.83
CA LEU A 179 -18.25 5.46 22.38
C LEU A 179 -17.83 6.60 21.46
N GLY A 180 -16.64 6.52 20.84
CA GLY A 180 -16.19 7.54 19.89
C GLY A 180 -17.07 7.62 18.65
N ILE A 181 -17.42 6.48 18.08
CA ILE A 181 -18.36 6.43 16.95
C ILE A 181 -19.77 6.87 17.36
N ALA A 182 -20.23 6.50 18.56
CA ALA A 182 -21.53 6.96 19.07
C ALA A 182 -21.57 8.49 19.26
N ARG A 183 -20.47 9.10 19.70
CA ARG A 183 -20.33 10.57 19.81
C ARG A 183 -20.46 11.23 18.42
N GLU A 184 -19.75 10.70 17.42
CA GLU A 184 -19.83 11.18 16.04
C GLU A 184 -21.25 10.99 15.45
N ALA A 185 -21.87 9.84 15.71
CA ALA A 185 -23.25 9.59 15.29
C ALA A 185 -24.26 10.55 15.97
N ALA A 186 -24.10 10.80 17.26
CA ALA A 186 -24.92 11.76 17.99
C ALA A 186 -24.79 13.18 17.43
N ALA A 187 -23.58 13.62 17.12
CA ALA A 187 -23.31 14.91 16.49
C ALA A 187 -23.88 14.99 15.06
N THR A 188 -23.82 13.91 14.29
CA THR A 188 -24.32 13.83 12.91
C THR A 188 -25.84 13.96 12.86
N TYR A 189 -26.54 13.25 13.76
CA TYR A 189 -28.01 13.22 13.80
C TYR A 189 -28.65 14.23 14.75
N ASP A 190 -27.86 15.04 15.43
CA ASP A 190 -28.33 16.02 16.42
C ASP A 190 -29.17 15.37 17.53
N ILE A 191 -28.71 14.23 18.03
CA ILE A 191 -29.38 13.45 19.09
C ILE A 191 -28.51 13.38 20.35
N PRO A 192 -29.08 13.05 21.53
CA PRO A 192 -28.30 12.93 22.75
C PRO A 192 -27.23 11.84 22.67
N PHE A 193 -26.05 12.16 23.20
CA PHE A 193 -24.98 11.20 23.47
C PHE A 193 -25.01 10.84 24.96
N HIS A 194 -25.03 9.54 25.27
CA HIS A 194 -25.08 9.02 26.62
C HIS A 194 -23.77 8.34 27.01
N TYR A 195 -22.96 9.02 27.79
CA TYR A 195 -21.75 8.41 28.35
C TYR A 195 -22.14 7.43 29.47
N PRO A 196 -21.51 6.23 29.58
CA PRO A 196 -21.87 5.28 30.64
C PRO A 196 -21.54 5.85 32.02
N GLU A 197 -22.48 5.69 32.97
CA GLU A 197 -22.22 6.09 34.34
C GLU A 197 -21.30 5.07 35.02
N ILE A 198 -20.09 5.50 35.38
CA ILE A 198 -19.08 4.64 35.99
C ILE A 198 -19.05 4.86 37.50
N LYS A 199 -19.53 3.85 38.25
CA LYS A 199 -19.53 3.82 39.72
C LYS A 199 -18.90 2.53 40.21
N VAL A 200 -17.91 2.63 41.10
CA VAL A 200 -17.23 1.48 41.70
C VAL A 200 -17.58 1.42 43.19
N ALA A 201 -17.98 0.26 43.67
CA ALA A 201 -18.47 0.08 45.05
C ALA A 201 -17.31 -0.17 46.05
N GLU A 202 -16.15 -0.68 45.61
CA GLU A 202 -14.91 -0.88 46.39
C GLU A 202 -15.14 -1.68 47.67
N LYS A 203 -15.63 -2.92 47.54
CA LYS A 203 -16.08 -3.74 48.67
C LYS A 203 -14.99 -4.52 49.43
N ALA A 204 -13.80 -4.69 48.83
CA ALA A 204 -12.73 -5.44 49.46
C ALA A 204 -12.03 -4.66 50.58
N GLU A 205 -11.40 -5.37 51.50
CA GLU A 205 -10.58 -4.75 52.56
C GLU A 205 -9.18 -4.38 52.06
N GLY A 206 -8.60 -3.30 52.61
CA GLY A 206 -7.26 -2.80 52.29
C GLY A 206 -7.32 -1.56 51.40
N LYS A 207 -6.17 -1.11 50.91
CA LYS A 207 -5.99 -0.04 49.95
C LYS A 207 -5.17 -0.53 48.77
N ALA A 208 -5.43 -0.04 47.56
CA ALA A 208 -4.68 -0.47 46.38
C ALA A 208 -3.15 -0.33 46.53
N GLU A 209 -2.70 0.73 47.21
CA GLU A 209 -1.29 1.02 47.50
C GLU A 209 -0.61 -0.03 48.39
N ASP A 210 -1.40 -0.79 49.17
CA ASP A 210 -0.89 -1.88 50.02
C ASP A 210 -0.58 -3.16 49.21
N PHE A 211 -1.16 -3.27 48.01
CA PHE A 211 -1.08 -4.45 47.14
C PHE A 211 -0.20 -4.28 45.93
N VAL A 212 0.03 -3.05 45.47
CA VAL A 212 0.84 -2.78 44.30
C VAL A 212 1.55 -1.45 44.42
N LYS A 213 2.80 -1.42 43.96
CA LYS A 213 3.61 -0.23 43.78
C LYS A 213 3.86 -0.07 42.27
N VAL A 214 3.76 1.17 41.76
CA VAL A 214 4.09 1.50 40.37
C VAL A 214 5.23 2.50 40.36
N THR A 215 6.18 2.34 39.42
CA THR A 215 7.25 3.31 39.16
C THR A 215 7.40 3.48 37.66
N ILE A 216 7.34 4.73 37.16
CA ILE A 216 7.61 5.08 35.77
C ILE A 216 9.03 5.62 35.68
N GLU A 217 9.98 4.86 35.12
CA GLU A 217 11.36 5.31 34.91
C GLU A 217 11.50 6.20 33.66
N ASN A 218 10.64 5.99 32.66
CA ASN A 218 10.63 6.81 31.44
C ASN A 218 9.27 7.48 31.21
N PRO A 219 9.05 8.67 31.80
CA PRO A 219 7.78 9.39 31.65
C PRO A 219 7.51 10.00 30.27
N THR A 220 8.53 10.02 29.41
CA THR A 220 8.34 10.44 28.01
C THR A 220 7.65 9.34 27.20
N LEU A 221 8.04 8.09 27.42
CA LEU A 221 7.47 6.94 26.71
C LEU A 221 6.22 6.38 27.39
N CYS A 222 6.04 6.62 28.70
CA CYS A 222 4.83 6.28 29.43
C CYS A 222 4.35 7.50 30.22
N PRO A 223 3.50 8.38 29.65
CA PRO A 223 2.98 9.56 30.33
C PRO A 223 2.13 9.26 31.56
N ARG A 224 1.39 8.15 31.56
CA ARG A 224 0.53 7.75 32.66
C ARG A 224 0.41 6.23 32.77
N TYR A 225 0.37 5.74 34.02
CA TYR A 225 0.08 4.36 34.33
C TYR A 225 -0.89 4.28 35.51
N VAL A 226 -2.05 3.67 35.29
CA VAL A 226 -3.11 3.53 36.29
C VAL A 226 -3.31 2.06 36.60
N ALA A 227 -3.36 1.72 37.89
CA ALA A 227 -3.56 0.37 38.37
C ALA A 227 -4.71 0.28 39.39
N ARG A 228 -5.54 -0.75 39.23
CA ARG A 228 -6.59 -1.15 40.17
C ARG A 228 -6.40 -2.62 40.54
N VAL A 229 -6.73 -2.92 41.78
CA VAL A 229 -6.59 -4.29 42.35
C VAL A 229 -7.95 -4.91 42.61
N VAL A 230 -8.10 -6.15 42.21
CA VAL A 230 -9.26 -6.99 42.45
C VAL A 230 -8.82 -8.27 43.21
N LYS A 231 -9.50 -8.62 44.27
CA LYS A 231 -9.27 -9.83 45.09
C LYS A 231 -10.41 -10.83 44.93
N ASN A 232 -10.20 -12.01 45.47
CA ASN A 232 -11.21 -13.08 45.45
C ASN A 232 -11.77 -13.35 44.07
N VAL A 233 -10.86 -13.37 43.07
CA VAL A 233 -11.20 -13.46 41.65
C VAL A 233 -11.82 -14.81 41.33
N LYS A 234 -12.94 -14.81 40.64
CA LYS A 234 -13.65 -15.98 40.12
C LYS A 234 -13.57 -15.99 38.61
N ILE A 235 -12.67 -16.80 38.09
CA ILE A 235 -12.51 -16.93 36.62
C ILE A 235 -13.59 -17.89 36.08
N GLY A 236 -14.27 -17.46 35.05
CA GLY A 236 -15.31 -18.25 34.38
C GLY A 236 -15.68 -17.61 33.02
N PRO A 237 -16.62 -18.19 32.29
CA PRO A 237 -17.12 -17.60 31.05
C PRO A 237 -17.82 -16.28 31.32
N SER A 238 -17.64 -15.31 30.43
CA SER A 238 -18.37 -14.04 30.46
C SER A 238 -19.87 -14.25 30.19
N PRO A 239 -20.76 -13.34 30.62
CA PRO A 239 -22.16 -13.43 30.30
C PRO A 239 -22.40 -13.30 28.78
N ARG A 240 -23.50 -13.85 28.30
CA ARG A 240 -23.79 -13.95 26.88
C ARG A 240 -23.79 -12.61 26.17
N TRP A 241 -24.35 -11.54 26.77
CA TRP A 241 -24.39 -10.23 26.20
C TRP A 241 -22.96 -9.67 25.90
N MET A 242 -22.01 -9.94 26.79
CA MET A 242 -20.61 -9.51 26.62
C MET A 242 -19.91 -10.31 25.53
N ARG A 243 -20.10 -11.62 25.52
CA ARG A 243 -19.55 -12.52 24.48
C ARG A 243 -20.07 -12.16 23.10
N LYS A 244 -21.39 -11.88 22.97
CA LYS A 244 -22.01 -11.41 21.74
C LYS A 244 -21.35 -10.13 21.22
N ARG A 245 -21.22 -9.09 22.07
CA ARG A 245 -20.61 -7.80 21.69
C ARG A 245 -19.16 -7.96 21.24
N LEU A 246 -18.37 -8.73 21.97
CA LEU A 246 -16.97 -9.00 21.60
C LEU A 246 -16.90 -9.72 20.25
N ARG A 247 -17.69 -10.77 20.05
CA ARG A 247 -17.73 -11.50 18.79
C ARG A 247 -18.12 -10.60 17.60
N MET A 248 -19.15 -9.78 17.79
CA MET A 248 -19.62 -8.85 16.76
C MET A 248 -18.56 -7.79 16.42
N ALA A 249 -17.71 -7.44 17.39
CA ALA A 249 -16.55 -6.56 17.20
C ALA A 249 -15.26 -7.28 16.74
N GLY A 250 -15.38 -8.57 16.32
CA GLY A 250 -14.24 -9.35 15.82
C GLY A 250 -13.30 -9.92 16.90
N VAL A 251 -13.69 -9.85 18.19
CA VAL A 251 -12.88 -10.33 19.32
C VAL A 251 -13.43 -11.64 19.86
N ARG A 252 -12.58 -12.66 19.95
CA ARG A 252 -12.94 -13.97 20.49
C ARG A 252 -13.01 -13.95 22.02
N PRO A 253 -14.16 -14.28 22.66
CA PRO A 253 -14.25 -14.42 24.12
C PRO A 253 -13.33 -15.52 24.67
N ILE A 254 -12.76 -15.29 25.85
CA ILE A 254 -11.82 -16.23 26.53
C ILE A 254 -12.33 -16.56 27.94
N ASN A 255 -12.33 -15.58 28.83
CA ASN A 255 -12.86 -15.65 30.17
C ASN A 255 -13.26 -14.24 30.66
N ASN A 256 -14.04 -14.16 31.72
CA ASN A 256 -14.59 -12.90 32.22
C ASN A 256 -13.56 -11.79 32.48
N ILE A 257 -12.37 -12.11 32.98
CA ILE A 257 -11.34 -11.10 33.27
C ILE A 257 -10.69 -10.56 31.99
N VAL A 258 -10.30 -11.44 31.07
CA VAL A 258 -9.72 -11.07 29.79
C VAL A 258 -10.77 -10.37 28.90
N ASP A 259 -12.00 -10.86 28.93
CA ASP A 259 -13.09 -10.30 28.15
C ASP A 259 -13.47 -8.89 28.63
N ILE A 260 -13.38 -8.61 29.95
CA ILE A 260 -13.55 -7.27 30.48
C ILE A 260 -12.48 -6.31 29.90
N THR A 261 -11.22 -6.71 29.83
CA THR A 261 -10.17 -5.84 29.26
C THR A 261 -10.41 -5.58 27.77
N ASN A 262 -10.80 -6.59 27.02
CA ASN A 262 -11.15 -6.47 25.62
C ASN A 262 -12.43 -5.64 25.41
N TYR A 263 -13.43 -5.84 26.26
CA TYR A 263 -14.69 -5.09 26.21
C TYR A 263 -14.45 -3.59 26.39
N VAL A 264 -13.67 -3.18 27.40
CA VAL A 264 -13.32 -1.78 27.65
C VAL A 264 -12.48 -1.21 26.51
N MET A 265 -11.56 -1.99 25.96
CA MET A 265 -10.79 -1.59 24.80
C MET A 265 -11.67 -1.27 23.59
N ILE A 266 -12.72 -2.05 23.32
CA ILE A 266 -13.65 -1.81 22.22
C ILE A 266 -14.63 -0.71 22.57
N GLU A 267 -15.21 -0.72 23.80
CA GLU A 267 -16.18 0.29 24.26
C GLU A 267 -15.57 1.69 24.30
N MET A 268 -14.39 1.87 24.93
CA MET A 268 -13.81 3.15 25.26
C MET A 268 -12.58 3.53 24.42
N GLY A 269 -11.96 2.56 23.73
CA GLY A 269 -10.76 2.80 22.94
C GLY A 269 -9.43 2.66 23.70
N GLN A 270 -9.48 2.35 25.01
CA GLN A 270 -8.31 2.19 25.86
C GLN A 270 -7.91 0.72 25.98
N PRO A 271 -6.80 0.28 25.39
CA PRO A 271 -6.29 -1.06 25.62
C PRO A 271 -5.87 -1.23 27.09
N MET A 272 -6.17 -2.39 27.63
CA MET A 272 -5.89 -2.74 29.02
C MET A 272 -5.20 -4.08 29.09
N HIS A 273 -4.53 -4.31 30.21
CA HIS A 273 -4.00 -5.63 30.55
C HIS A 273 -4.37 -6.00 32.00
N ALA A 274 -4.35 -7.29 32.27
CA ALA A 274 -4.60 -7.81 33.62
C ALA A 274 -3.51 -8.82 33.99
N PHE A 275 -2.84 -8.55 35.12
CA PHE A 275 -1.75 -9.40 35.64
C PHE A 275 -2.22 -10.19 36.84
N SER A 276 -1.77 -11.43 36.97
CA SER A 276 -1.85 -12.16 38.24
C SER A 276 -0.83 -11.56 39.20
N ILE A 277 -1.26 -10.96 40.32
CA ILE A 277 -0.38 -10.25 41.25
C ILE A 277 0.69 -11.17 41.83
N GLU A 278 0.35 -12.45 42.07
CA GLU A 278 1.24 -13.47 42.64
C GLU A 278 2.48 -13.71 41.75
N THR A 279 2.42 -13.37 40.49
CA THR A 279 3.53 -13.54 39.53
C THR A 279 4.46 -12.33 39.44
N ILE A 280 4.05 -11.19 40.04
CA ILE A 280 4.81 -9.93 40.02
C ILE A 280 5.68 -9.86 41.27
N LYS A 281 6.98 -9.85 41.07
CA LYS A 281 7.96 -9.81 42.18
C LYS A 281 7.77 -8.54 43.01
N ASP A 282 7.71 -8.71 44.34
CA ASP A 282 7.53 -7.65 45.35
C ASP A 282 6.28 -6.78 45.07
N SER A 283 5.31 -7.29 44.27
CA SER A 283 4.13 -6.56 43.82
C SER A 283 4.48 -5.16 43.23
N HIS A 284 5.63 -5.06 42.56
CA HIS A 284 6.16 -3.80 42.06
C HIS A 284 6.23 -3.78 40.53
N ILE A 285 5.42 -2.97 39.92
CA ILE A 285 5.46 -2.68 38.48
C ILE A 285 6.45 -1.55 38.21
N ILE A 286 7.37 -1.78 37.27
CA ILE A 286 8.38 -0.82 36.84
C ILE A 286 8.24 -0.65 35.33
N VAL A 287 7.82 0.53 34.89
CA VAL A 287 7.75 0.86 33.46
C VAL A 287 9.08 1.48 33.04
N ARG A 288 9.88 0.74 32.30
CA ARG A 288 11.26 1.09 31.94
C ARG A 288 11.61 0.71 30.50
N ASN A 289 12.71 1.22 30.01
CA ASN A 289 13.29 0.69 28.78
C ASN A 289 13.78 -0.76 28.99
N ALA A 290 13.71 -1.57 27.95
CA ALA A 290 14.30 -2.90 27.95
C ALA A 290 15.82 -2.82 28.13
N LYS A 291 16.42 -3.87 28.71
CA LYS A 291 17.88 -4.00 28.81
C LYS A 291 18.44 -4.60 27.52
N GLU A 292 19.71 -4.34 27.26
CA GLU A 292 20.40 -4.95 26.12
C GLU A 292 20.37 -6.48 26.22
N GLY A 293 19.89 -7.15 25.16
CA GLY A 293 19.78 -8.60 25.11
C GLY A 293 18.68 -9.21 25.98
N GLU A 294 17.78 -8.39 26.56
CA GLU A 294 16.63 -8.89 27.31
C GLU A 294 15.66 -9.63 26.37
N THR A 295 15.04 -10.68 26.88
CA THR A 295 14.07 -11.47 26.15
C THR A 295 12.79 -11.65 26.96
N ILE A 296 11.65 -11.81 26.25
CA ILE A 296 10.37 -12.12 26.85
C ILE A 296 9.63 -13.16 25.99
N THR A 297 8.98 -14.12 26.65
CA THR A 297 7.99 -14.97 25.96
C THR A 297 6.64 -14.29 26.06
N THR A 298 6.08 -13.94 24.90
CA THR A 298 4.77 -13.28 24.80
C THR A 298 3.62 -14.28 24.89
N LEU A 299 2.39 -13.80 25.11
CA LEU A 299 1.18 -14.62 25.26
C LEU A 299 0.89 -15.56 24.07
N ASP A 300 1.49 -15.30 22.91
CA ASP A 300 1.43 -16.19 21.72
C ASP A 300 2.49 -17.33 21.76
N GLY A 301 3.20 -17.49 22.88
CA GLY A 301 4.22 -18.51 23.08
C GLY A 301 5.55 -18.25 22.35
N GLN A 302 5.75 -17.08 21.75
CA GLN A 302 6.95 -16.75 21.00
C GLN A 302 7.97 -16.00 21.89
N VAL A 303 9.24 -16.40 21.78
CA VAL A 303 10.33 -15.68 22.43
C VAL A 303 10.73 -14.47 21.58
N ARG A 304 10.68 -13.28 22.16
CA ARG A 304 11.01 -12.01 21.52
C ARG A 304 12.29 -11.43 22.12
N SER A 305 13.22 -11.03 21.24
CA SER A 305 14.42 -10.27 21.66
C SER A 305 14.09 -8.79 21.72
N LEU A 306 14.51 -8.14 22.78
CA LEU A 306 14.27 -6.74 23.04
C LEU A 306 15.55 -5.92 22.92
N ASP A 307 15.41 -4.64 22.64
CA ASP A 307 16.52 -3.68 22.63
C ASP A 307 16.18 -2.43 23.50
N PRO A 308 17.16 -1.64 23.95
CA PRO A 308 16.95 -0.49 24.83
C PRO A 308 16.05 0.63 24.29
N SER A 309 15.69 0.60 23.00
CA SER A 309 14.72 1.56 22.46
C SER A 309 13.26 1.19 22.77
N MET A 310 13.03 -0.06 23.19
CA MET A 310 11.70 -0.59 23.47
C MET A 310 11.31 -0.34 24.93
N LEU A 311 10.04 -0.01 25.15
CA LEU A 311 9.49 0.11 26.49
C LEU A 311 8.90 -1.22 26.94
N VAL A 312 9.15 -1.58 28.17
CA VAL A 312 8.61 -2.79 28.82
C VAL A 312 7.94 -2.45 30.15
N ILE A 313 6.94 -3.25 30.50
CA ILE A 313 6.42 -3.33 31.86
C ILE A 313 7.20 -4.47 32.50
N ALA A 314 7.82 -4.20 33.64
CA ALA A 314 8.69 -5.12 34.32
C ALA A 314 8.34 -5.20 35.83
N ASP A 315 8.79 -6.23 36.45
CA ASP A 315 8.99 -6.27 37.88
C ASP A 315 10.49 -6.05 38.21
N PRO A 316 10.93 -6.10 39.48
CA PRO A 316 12.34 -5.93 39.85
C PRO A 316 13.31 -6.93 39.19
N GLU A 317 12.84 -8.09 38.75
CA GLU A 317 13.66 -9.18 38.24
C GLU A 317 13.58 -9.28 36.68
N LYS A 318 12.39 -9.11 36.07
CA LYS A 318 12.13 -9.48 34.68
C LYS A 318 11.12 -8.56 34.01
N ALA A 319 11.10 -8.55 32.66
CA ALA A 319 10.01 -7.99 31.87
C ALA A 319 8.77 -8.92 31.98
N VAL A 320 7.59 -8.32 32.16
CA VAL A 320 6.29 -9.01 32.24
C VAL A 320 5.35 -8.64 31.10
N ALA A 321 5.63 -7.57 30.35
CA ALA A 321 4.95 -7.23 29.10
C ALA A 321 5.82 -6.33 28.21
N ILE A 322 5.56 -6.38 26.90
CA ILE A 322 6.03 -5.35 25.97
C ILE A 322 4.97 -4.24 25.97
N ALA A 323 5.33 -3.07 26.47
CA ALA A 323 4.40 -1.96 26.70
C ALA A 323 3.58 -1.60 25.44
N GLY A 324 2.27 -1.63 25.54
CA GLY A 324 1.35 -1.32 24.45
C GLY A 324 1.31 -2.31 23.30
N VAL A 325 2.05 -3.44 23.36
CA VAL A 325 2.09 -4.44 22.30
C VAL A 325 1.46 -5.76 22.75
N MET A 326 2.07 -6.46 23.72
CA MET A 326 1.54 -7.74 24.19
C MET A 326 2.07 -8.10 25.59
N GLY A 327 1.21 -8.70 26.41
CA GLY A 327 1.58 -9.26 27.70
C GLY A 327 2.56 -10.44 27.61
N GLY A 328 3.26 -10.71 28.70
CA GLY A 328 4.13 -11.87 28.84
C GLY A 328 3.37 -13.10 29.37
N GLU A 329 3.75 -14.29 28.90
CA GLU A 329 3.24 -15.57 29.40
C GLU A 329 3.48 -15.73 30.88
N ASN A 330 4.60 -15.17 31.39
CA ASN A 330 5.08 -15.27 32.77
C ASN A 330 4.24 -14.47 33.79
N SER A 331 3.24 -13.75 33.38
CA SER A 331 2.38 -12.90 34.22
C SER A 331 0.89 -13.02 33.88
N MET A 332 0.54 -13.95 33.00
CA MET A 332 -0.85 -14.14 32.55
C MET A 332 -1.76 -14.62 33.68
N ILE A 333 -3.02 -14.35 33.54
CA ILE A 333 -4.07 -14.84 34.42
C ILE A 333 -4.33 -16.31 34.10
N VAL A 334 -4.29 -17.14 35.15
CA VAL A 334 -4.54 -18.58 35.07
C VAL A 334 -5.65 -18.96 36.04
N GLU A 335 -6.26 -20.13 35.83
CA GLU A 335 -7.20 -20.70 36.77
C GLU A 335 -6.54 -20.82 38.15
N GLY A 336 -7.17 -20.25 39.20
CA GLY A 336 -6.62 -20.18 40.55
C GLY A 336 -5.92 -18.88 40.91
N SER A 337 -5.77 -17.91 40.02
CA SER A 337 -5.31 -16.57 40.39
C SER A 337 -6.26 -15.95 41.41
N GLN A 338 -5.74 -15.55 42.58
CA GLN A 338 -6.54 -15.03 43.69
C GLN A 338 -6.72 -13.52 43.65
N ALA A 339 -5.71 -12.81 43.15
CA ALA A 339 -5.73 -11.37 43.00
C ALA A 339 -5.22 -10.94 41.62
N VAL A 340 -5.86 -9.93 41.03
CA VAL A 340 -5.58 -9.42 39.70
C VAL A 340 -5.31 -7.92 39.76
N LEU A 341 -4.25 -7.50 39.06
CA LEU A 341 -3.94 -6.13 38.81
C LEU A 341 -4.46 -5.75 37.43
N PHE A 342 -5.45 -4.85 37.35
CA PHE A 342 -5.84 -4.23 36.09
C PHE A 342 -4.94 -3.05 35.77
N GLU A 343 -4.30 -3.06 34.62
CA GLU A 343 -3.51 -2.00 34.04
C GLU A 343 -4.33 -1.19 33.03
N SER A 344 -4.26 0.12 33.14
CA SER A 344 -4.67 1.05 32.10
C SER A 344 -3.60 2.13 31.98
N ALA A 345 -2.83 2.09 30.92
CA ALA A 345 -1.68 2.97 30.74
C ALA A 345 -1.76 3.76 29.43
N ASN A 346 -0.98 4.81 29.34
CA ASN A 346 -0.77 5.53 28.09
C ASN A 346 0.71 5.42 27.69
N PHE A 347 0.94 5.10 26.43
CA PHE A 347 2.29 4.89 25.86
C PHE A 347 2.49 5.78 24.63
N ASP A 348 3.74 6.18 24.39
CA ASP A 348 4.12 6.94 23.21
C ASP A 348 3.84 6.17 21.92
N GLY A 349 2.97 6.72 21.09
CA GLY A 349 2.51 6.03 19.87
C GLY A 349 3.63 5.67 18.89
N PRO A 350 4.55 6.59 18.54
CA PRO A 350 5.71 6.28 17.72
C PRO A 350 6.57 5.14 18.28
N ASN A 351 6.82 5.11 19.59
CA ASN A 351 7.58 4.04 20.22
C ASN A 351 6.88 2.69 20.10
N VAL A 352 5.57 2.62 20.41
CA VAL A 352 4.77 1.38 20.26
C VAL A 352 4.80 0.89 18.82
N ARG A 353 4.62 1.76 17.83
CA ARG A 353 4.66 1.41 16.40
C ARG A 353 6.01 0.84 16.00
N ILE A 354 7.11 1.47 16.39
CA ILE A 354 8.47 1.02 16.06
C ILE A 354 8.74 -0.32 16.75
N THR A 355 8.37 -0.47 18.02
CA THR A 355 8.52 -1.71 18.79
C THR A 355 7.74 -2.84 18.14
N ALA A 356 6.45 -2.66 17.85
CA ALA A 356 5.62 -3.66 17.20
C ALA A 356 6.21 -4.13 15.86
N LYS A 357 6.73 -3.19 15.04
CA LYS A 357 7.41 -3.53 13.79
C LYS A 357 8.71 -4.32 14.01
N LYS A 358 9.55 -3.93 14.99
CA LYS A 358 10.82 -4.61 15.28
C LYS A 358 10.62 -6.04 15.79
N VAL A 359 9.65 -6.25 16.68
CA VAL A 359 9.33 -7.59 17.18
C VAL A 359 8.46 -8.42 16.22
N GLY A 360 8.01 -7.82 15.10
CA GLY A 360 7.17 -8.48 14.10
C GLY A 360 5.78 -8.85 14.61
N LEU A 361 5.19 -8.05 15.50
CA LEU A 361 3.92 -8.34 16.16
C LEU A 361 3.00 -7.11 16.16
N ARG A 362 1.93 -7.18 15.38
CA ARG A 362 0.87 -6.18 15.37
C ARG A 362 -0.37 -6.73 16.07
N THR A 363 -0.84 -6.02 17.09
CA THR A 363 -2.02 -6.38 17.90
C THR A 363 -3.06 -5.27 17.84
N ASP A 364 -4.29 -5.54 18.29
CA ASP A 364 -5.33 -4.51 18.43
C ASP A 364 -4.88 -3.41 19.40
N ALA A 365 -4.22 -3.78 20.50
CA ALA A 365 -3.64 -2.82 21.45
C ALA A 365 -2.61 -1.92 20.77
N SER A 366 -1.60 -2.48 20.08
CA SER A 366 -0.58 -1.70 19.38
C SER A 366 -1.17 -0.81 18.29
N SER A 367 -2.19 -1.28 17.58
CA SER A 367 -2.90 -0.52 16.55
C SER A 367 -3.66 0.69 17.07
N LYS A 368 -4.10 0.65 18.33
CA LYS A 368 -4.73 1.79 19.02
C LYS A 368 -3.68 2.73 19.63
N PHE A 369 -2.71 2.20 20.39
CA PHE A 369 -1.66 3.02 21.02
C PHE A 369 -0.82 3.81 20.00
N GLU A 370 -0.50 3.21 18.84
CA GLU A 370 0.30 3.90 17.80
C GLU A 370 -0.33 5.19 17.28
N LYS A 371 -1.62 5.42 17.54
CA LYS A 371 -2.37 6.61 17.11
C LYS A 371 -2.42 7.74 18.13
N GLY A 372 -1.82 7.54 19.31
CA GLY A 372 -1.71 8.59 20.33
C GLY A 372 -3.00 8.78 21.15
N LEU A 373 -3.35 7.78 21.94
CA LEU A 373 -4.51 7.79 22.82
C LEU A 373 -4.43 8.90 23.89
N ASP A 374 -5.59 9.31 24.41
CA ASP A 374 -5.69 10.28 25.48
C ASP A 374 -5.24 9.68 26.84
N PRO A 375 -4.19 10.23 27.49
CA PRO A 375 -3.80 9.76 28.80
C PRO A 375 -4.86 9.98 29.89
N ASN A 376 -5.80 10.93 29.71
CA ASN A 376 -6.88 11.16 30.68
C ASN A 376 -7.93 10.05 30.66
N LEU A 377 -8.09 9.33 29.58
CA LEU A 377 -9.01 8.21 29.47
C LEU A 377 -8.59 7.01 30.34
N ALA A 378 -7.30 6.85 30.66
CA ALA A 378 -6.79 5.68 31.36
C ALA A 378 -7.49 5.41 32.71
N LEU A 379 -7.76 6.46 33.50
CA LEU A 379 -8.43 6.33 34.79
C LEU A 379 -9.91 5.91 34.65
N GLU A 380 -10.61 6.50 33.68
CA GLU A 380 -12.01 6.17 33.43
C GLU A 380 -12.17 4.72 32.95
N ALA A 381 -11.28 4.31 32.04
CA ALA A 381 -11.28 2.96 31.49
C ALA A 381 -11.03 1.89 32.56
N VAL A 382 -10.04 2.08 33.45
CA VAL A 382 -9.82 1.10 34.53
C VAL A 382 -10.96 1.07 35.53
N ASN A 383 -11.59 2.21 35.82
CA ASN A 383 -12.78 2.25 36.66
C ASN A 383 -13.96 1.52 35.99
N ARG A 384 -14.11 1.64 34.67
CA ARG A 384 -15.11 0.89 33.90
C ARG A 384 -14.84 -0.62 33.98
N ALA A 385 -13.59 -1.04 33.85
CA ALA A 385 -13.22 -2.45 33.95
C ALA A 385 -13.56 -3.04 35.32
N VAL A 386 -13.19 -2.38 36.42
CA VAL A 386 -13.50 -2.90 37.76
C VAL A 386 -14.99 -2.79 38.10
N GLN A 387 -15.71 -1.82 37.54
CA GLN A 387 -17.19 -1.79 37.63
C GLN A 387 -17.80 -3.03 36.95
N LEU A 388 -17.26 -3.46 35.80
CA LEU A 388 -17.69 -4.69 35.13
C LEU A 388 -17.34 -5.93 35.97
N VAL A 389 -16.20 -5.96 36.66
CA VAL A 389 -15.86 -7.02 37.60
C VAL A 389 -16.93 -7.15 38.70
N GLU A 390 -17.37 -6.02 39.28
CA GLU A 390 -18.43 -6.00 40.31
C GLU A 390 -19.79 -6.43 39.73
N LEU A 391 -20.12 -5.94 38.53
CA LEU A 391 -21.36 -6.29 37.84
C LEU A 391 -21.47 -7.79 37.51
N LEU A 392 -20.34 -8.40 37.19
CA LEU A 392 -20.27 -9.84 36.87
C LEU A 392 -20.02 -10.71 38.11
N GLU A 393 -19.90 -10.13 39.29
CA GLU A 393 -19.53 -10.83 40.53
C GLU A 393 -18.21 -11.65 40.37
N ALA A 394 -17.33 -11.17 39.50
CA ALA A 394 -16.08 -11.84 39.14
C ALA A 394 -14.95 -11.60 40.13
N GLY A 395 -15.15 -10.77 41.16
CA GLY A 395 -14.20 -10.48 42.21
C GLY A 395 -14.63 -9.28 43.04
N GLU A 396 -13.78 -8.91 44.00
CA GLU A 396 -14.01 -7.79 44.92
C GLU A 396 -12.95 -6.72 44.70
N VAL A 397 -13.41 -5.48 44.38
CA VAL A 397 -12.54 -4.35 44.10
C VAL A 397 -11.95 -3.76 45.37
N VAL A 398 -10.63 -3.65 45.43
CA VAL A 398 -9.92 -3.01 46.53
C VAL A 398 -10.05 -1.51 46.46
N PRO A 399 -10.36 -0.80 47.56
CA PRO A 399 -10.47 0.65 47.61
C PRO A 399 -9.22 1.38 47.16
N GLY A 400 -9.43 2.46 46.40
CA GLY A 400 -8.36 3.33 45.90
C GLY A 400 -7.79 2.91 44.55
N VAL A 401 -6.91 3.72 44.02
CA VAL A 401 -6.25 3.57 42.74
C VAL A 401 -4.78 4.01 42.87
N VAL A 402 -3.88 3.27 42.23
CA VAL A 402 -2.51 3.74 42.03
C VAL A 402 -2.43 4.40 40.67
N ASP A 403 -2.17 5.71 40.65
CA ASP A 403 -2.20 6.55 39.47
C ASP A 403 -0.90 7.38 39.39
N GLU A 404 0.02 6.92 38.57
CA GLU A 404 1.27 7.61 38.28
C GLU A 404 1.11 8.45 37.00
N TYR A 405 1.01 9.80 37.15
CA TYR A 405 0.81 10.72 36.05
C TYR A 405 1.79 11.90 36.13
N PRO A 406 3.09 11.65 35.82
CA PRO A 406 4.12 12.67 35.95
C PRO A 406 3.94 13.86 35.01
N ASN A 407 3.47 13.64 33.78
CA ASN A 407 3.33 14.67 32.76
C ASN A 407 1.84 14.83 32.37
N LYS A 408 1.08 15.54 33.21
CA LYS A 408 -0.35 15.73 32.95
C LYS A 408 -0.60 16.49 31.67
N ARG A 409 -1.50 15.95 30.83
CA ARG A 409 -2.03 16.60 29.64
C ARG A 409 -3.30 17.35 30.00
N GLU A 410 -3.29 18.66 29.80
CA GLU A 410 -4.43 19.54 30.05
C GLU A 410 -5.09 19.94 28.74
N PRO A 411 -6.41 20.22 28.71
CA PRO A 411 -7.07 20.84 27.57
C PRO A 411 -6.38 22.14 27.16
N TRP A 412 -6.33 22.43 25.87
CA TRP A 412 -5.72 23.67 25.36
C TRP A 412 -6.72 24.53 24.64
N GLN A 413 -6.36 25.77 24.31
CA GLN A 413 -7.23 26.76 23.70
C GLN A 413 -6.75 27.13 22.31
N LEU A 414 -7.70 27.24 21.38
CA LEU A 414 -7.50 27.77 20.03
C LEU A 414 -8.41 28.99 19.83
N SER A 415 -7.87 30.04 19.24
CA SER A 415 -8.69 31.16 18.75
C SER A 415 -9.24 30.83 17.35
N TYR A 416 -10.45 31.31 17.07
CA TYR A 416 -11.05 31.19 15.75
C TYR A 416 -11.60 32.51 15.26
N ASN A 417 -11.68 32.68 13.95
CA ASN A 417 -12.24 33.88 13.33
C ASN A 417 -13.34 33.44 12.35
N PRO A 418 -14.64 33.71 12.69
CA PRO A 418 -15.77 33.31 11.86
C PRO A 418 -15.69 33.82 10.41
N ALA A 419 -15.24 35.08 10.22
CA ALA A 419 -15.11 35.64 8.88
C ALA A 419 -14.01 34.97 8.07
N TRP A 420 -12.89 34.59 8.70
CA TRP A 420 -11.84 33.82 8.04
C TRP A 420 -12.30 32.41 7.69
N ILE A 421 -13.03 31.75 8.60
CA ILE A 421 -13.56 30.39 8.34
C ILE A 421 -14.51 30.41 7.14
N ASN A 422 -15.46 31.34 7.11
CA ASN A 422 -16.36 31.49 5.97
C ASN A 422 -15.63 31.77 4.66
N LYS A 423 -14.60 32.61 4.68
CA LYS A 423 -13.77 32.89 3.51
C LYS A 423 -12.97 31.65 3.07
N PHE A 424 -12.44 30.89 4.02
CA PHE A 424 -11.65 29.69 3.78
C PHE A 424 -12.51 28.56 3.18
N LEU A 425 -13.71 28.35 3.71
CA LEU A 425 -14.66 27.35 3.25
C LEU A 425 -15.47 27.78 2.02
N GLY A 426 -15.52 29.07 1.70
CA GLY A 426 -16.41 29.59 0.65
C GLY A 426 -17.88 29.58 1.06
N THR A 427 -18.18 29.77 2.35
CA THR A 427 -19.52 29.68 2.96
C THR A 427 -19.96 31.00 3.58
N ASN A 428 -21.19 31.03 4.11
CA ASN A 428 -21.72 32.14 4.88
C ASN A 428 -22.48 31.61 6.12
N ILE A 429 -21.79 30.78 6.91
CA ILE A 429 -22.33 30.17 8.13
C ILE A 429 -22.34 31.20 9.25
N SER A 430 -23.43 31.26 10.03
CA SER A 430 -23.52 32.19 11.18
C SER A 430 -22.61 31.74 12.33
N GLU A 431 -22.24 32.70 13.18
CA GLU A 431 -21.44 32.41 14.37
C GLU A 431 -22.16 31.46 15.33
N GLU A 432 -23.48 31.62 15.45
CA GLU A 432 -24.33 30.76 16.29
C GLU A 432 -24.38 29.33 15.78
N GLU A 433 -24.34 29.14 14.46
CA GLU A 433 -24.29 27.81 13.86
C GLU A 433 -22.93 27.16 14.05
N MET A 434 -21.84 27.92 13.87
CA MET A 434 -20.47 27.45 14.16
C MET A 434 -20.34 27.04 15.63
N GLN A 435 -20.85 27.83 16.56
CA GLN A 435 -20.84 27.51 17.98
C GLN A 435 -21.59 26.20 18.27
N LYS A 436 -22.79 26.02 17.72
CA LYS A 436 -23.56 24.80 17.89
C LYS A 436 -22.81 23.55 17.35
N ILE A 437 -22.11 23.71 16.23
CA ILE A 437 -21.30 22.61 15.68
C ILE A 437 -20.17 22.24 16.64
N PHE A 438 -19.47 23.22 17.21
CA PHE A 438 -18.42 22.95 18.18
C PHE A 438 -18.97 22.28 19.44
N GLU A 439 -20.11 22.74 19.96
CA GLU A 439 -20.74 22.18 21.16
C GLU A 439 -21.19 20.72 20.96
N LYS A 440 -21.68 20.36 19.76
CA LYS A 440 -22.06 18.97 19.41
C LYS A 440 -20.94 17.97 19.54
N ILE A 441 -19.71 18.42 19.31
CA ILE A 441 -18.49 17.59 19.40
C ILE A 441 -17.71 17.82 20.69
N GLU A 442 -18.41 18.32 21.74
CA GLU A 442 -17.87 18.52 23.08
C GLU A 442 -16.75 19.57 23.18
N LEU A 443 -16.63 20.48 22.22
CA LEU A 443 -15.73 21.64 22.32
C LEU A 443 -16.41 22.76 23.11
N LYS A 444 -15.74 23.28 24.13
CA LYS A 444 -16.27 24.41 24.93
C LYS A 444 -15.92 25.72 24.25
N VAL A 445 -16.94 26.54 23.95
CA VAL A 445 -16.77 27.77 23.20
C VAL A 445 -16.92 28.97 24.13
N ASP A 446 -16.01 29.94 24.05
CA ASP A 446 -16.16 31.30 24.52
C ASP A 446 -16.48 32.20 23.30
N PRO A 447 -17.76 32.52 23.07
CA PRO A 447 -18.15 33.26 21.86
C PRO A 447 -17.76 34.74 21.92
N VAL A 448 -17.51 35.29 23.13
CA VAL A 448 -17.11 36.70 23.30
C VAL A 448 -15.67 36.91 22.88
N ASN A 449 -14.79 36.00 23.24
CA ASN A 449 -13.37 36.06 22.91
C ASN A 449 -12.99 35.24 21.67
N HIS A 450 -13.94 34.55 21.04
CA HIS A 450 -13.72 33.61 19.93
C HIS A 450 -12.64 32.57 20.26
N ILE A 451 -12.77 31.91 21.40
CA ILE A 451 -11.85 30.86 21.88
C ILE A 451 -12.60 29.55 22.00
N VAL A 452 -11.99 28.50 21.51
CA VAL A 452 -12.47 27.12 21.68
C VAL A 452 -11.49 26.37 22.57
N THR A 453 -11.99 25.75 23.64
CA THR A 453 -11.22 24.85 24.50
C THR A 453 -11.29 23.44 23.94
N ILE A 454 -10.15 22.88 23.59
CA ILE A 454 -10.01 21.58 22.96
C ILE A 454 -9.83 20.50 24.05
N PRO A 455 -10.66 19.46 24.08
CA PRO A 455 -10.49 18.34 25.00
C PRO A 455 -9.29 17.48 24.60
N THR A 456 -8.70 16.81 25.57
CA THR A 456 -7.45 16.04 25.35
C THR A 456 -7.59 14.84 24.44
N PHE A 457 -8.81 14.35 24.22
CA PHE A 457 -9.08 13.26 23.27
C PHE A 457 -9.09 13.70 21.79
N ARG A 458 -8.99 15.01 21.49
CA ARG A 458 -8.91 15.56 20.13
C ARG A 458 -7.51 16.14 19.85
N PRO A 459 -6.47 15.28 19.79
CA PRO A 459 -5.09 15.72 19.57
C PRO A 459 -4.86 16.33 18.17
N ASP A 460 -5.78 16.11 17.25
CA ASP A 460 -5.77 16.57 15.87
C ASP A 460 -6.12 18.06 15.70
N LEU A 461 -6.78 18.67 16.69
CA LEU A 461 -7.19 20.07 16.62
C LEU A 461 -6.06 20.99 17.14
N GLU A 462 -5.16 21.40 16.25
CA GLU A 462 -3.99 22.21 16.59
C GLU A 462 -4.05 23.64 16.04
N ALA A 463 -4.87 23.87 15.01
CA ALA A 463 -4.95 25.15 14.31
C ALA A 463 -6.39 25.56 13.96
N GLN A 464 -6.58 26.83 13.59
CA GLN A 464 -7.87 27.35 13.14
C GLN A 464 -8.39 26.61 11.87
N ALA A 465 -7.50 26.06 11.04
CA ALA A 465 -7.91 25.28 9.87
C ALA A 465 -8.61 23.97 10.29
N ASP A 466 -8.16 23.35 11.38
CA ASP A 466 -8.78 22.13 11.91
C ASP A 466 -10.18 22.44 12.47
N LEU A 467 -10.36 23.60 13.09
CA LEU A 467 -11.68 24.06 13.51
C LEU A 467 -12.60 24.35 12.31
N ALA A 468 -12.04 24.87 11.21
CA ALA A 468 -12.82 25.06 9.99
C ALA A 468 -13.25 23.71 9.36
N GLU A 469 -12.43 22.68 9.45
CA GLU A 469 -12.76 21.31 9.03
C GLU A 469 -13.95 20.75 9.84
N GLU A 470 -13.91 20.91 11.16
CA GLU A 470 -15.03 20.50 12.03
C GLU A 470 -16.35 21.17 11.64
N ILE A 471 -16.31 22.45 11.33
CA ILE A 471 -17.49 23.17 10.85
C ILE A 471 -17.93 22.63 9.49
N ALA A 472 -17.01 22.44 8.55
CA ALA A 472 -17.32 22.02 7.19
C ALA A 472 -17.97 20.62 7.14
N ARG A 473 -17.47 19.66 7.94
CA ARG A 473 -17.96 18.29 7.95
C ARG A 473 -19.39 18.17 8.51
N PHE A 474 -19.75 18.95 9.53
CA PHE A 474 -21.12 18.96 10.08
C PHE A 474 -22.06 19.93 9.36
N TYR A 475 -21.55 20.99 8.76
CA TYR A 475 -22.31 21.80 7.81
C TYR A 475 -22.71 20.95 6.58
N GLY A 476 -21.79 20.10 6.13
CA GLY A 476 -21.91 19.18 5.00
C GLY A 476 -21.17 19.68 3.75
N TYR A 477 -20.12 18.97 3.35
CA TYR A 477 -19.34 19.29 2.16
C TYR A 477 -20.18 19.38 0.88
N ASN A 478 -21.24 18.58 0.79
CA ASN A 478 -22.19 18.58 -0.32
C ASN A 478 -23.04 19.85 -0.43
N LYS A 479 -23.11 20.68 0.63
CA LYS A 479 -23.78 21.97 0.62
C LYS A 479 -22.89 23.13 0.21
N ILE A 480 -21.56 22.91 0.16
CA ILE A 480 -20.60 23.93 -0.25
C ILE A 480 -20.61 24.01 -1.79
N GLU A 481 -20.95 25.18 -2.32
CA GLU A 481 -21.04 25.38 -3.77
C GLU A 481 -19.67 25.26 -4.44
N ALA A 482 -19.62 24.53 -5.54
CA ALA A 482 -18.44 24.49 -6.39
C ALA A 482 -18.26 25.83 -7.12
N THR A 483 -17.11 26.47 -6.90
CA THR A 483 -16.76 27.73 -7.55
C THR A 483 -15.60 27.54 -8.53
N LEU A 484 -15.56 28.41 -9.56
CA LEU A 484 -14.40 28.45 -10.45
C LEU A 484 -13.20 29.01 -9.70
N ALA A 485 -12.04 28.39 -9.92
CA ALA A 485 -10.80 28.92 -9.38
C ALA A 485 -10.55 30.34 -9.90
N SER A 486 -10.31 31.27 -9.00
CA SER A 486 -9.96 32.66 -9.33
C SER A 486 -8.52 32.95 -8.92
N GLY A 487 -7.79 33.63 -9.79
CA GLY A 487 -6.40 33.98 -9.53
C GLY A 487 -5.82 34.82 -10.67
N THR A 488 -4.67 35.40 -10.45
CA THR A 488 -3.94 36.07 -11.53
C THR A 488 -3.44 35.02 -12.49
N PRO A 489 -3.82 35.06 -13.78
CA PRO A 489 -3.34 34.10 -14.74
C PRO A 489 -1.82 34.19 -14.89
N THR A 490 -1.18 33.04 -14.77
CA THR A 490 0.26 32.91 -15.02
C THR A 490 0.49 32.26 -16.37
N VAL A 491 1.48 32.75 -17.13
CA VAL A 491 1.85 32.12 -18.39
C VAL A 491 2.61 30.84 -18.07
N GLY A 492 1.93 29.72 -18.21
CA GLY A 492 2.57 28.40 -18.14
C GLY A 492 3.47 28.21 -19.36
N LYS A 493 4.73 27.86 -19.15
CA LYS A 493 5.67 27.50 -20.24
C LYS A 493 6.60 26.36 -19.83
N ARG A 494 6.97 25.58 -20.82
CA ARG A 494 7.99 24.53 -20.62
C ARG A 494 9.37 25.16 -20.44
N THR A 495 10.19 24.54 -19.61
CA THR A 495 11.63 24.84 -19.61
C THR A 495 12.26 24.41 -20.94
N TYR A 496 13.48 24.89 -21.24
CA TYR A 496 14.20 24.47 -22.44
C TYR A 496 14.35 22.95 -22.50
N ALA A 497 14.79 22.31 -21.42
CA ALA A 497 14.92 20.85 -21.33
C ALA A 497 13.59 20.12 -21.59
N GLN A 498 12.48 20.58 -20.98
CA GLN A 498 11.16 20.01 -21.22
C GLN A 498 10.72 20.17 -22.68
N SER A 499 11.05 21.31 -23.31
CA SER A 499 10.72 21.58 -24.72
C SER A 499 11.50 20.68 -25.67
N ILE A 500 12.81 20.47 -25.41
CA ILE A 500 13.63 19.54 -26.19
C ILE A 500 13.16 18.10 -25.98
N THR A 501 12.91 17.68 -24.75
CA THR A 501 12.41 16.32 -24.46
C THR A 501 11.08 16.03 -25.15
N ALA A 502 10.15 16.99 -25.14
CA ALA A 502 8.89 16.86 -25.88
C ALA A 502 9.13 16.72 -27.39
N LEU A 503 9.98 17.57 -27.96
CA LEU A 503 10.33 17.52 -29.37
C LEU A 503 10.98 16.19 -29.78
N VAL A 504 11.86 15.64 -28.91
CA VAL A 504 12.47 14.32 -29.10
C VAL A 504 11.38 13.24 -29.16
N LYS A 505 10.47 13.22 -28.19
CA LYS A 505 9.35 12.25 -28.15
C LYS A 505 8.47 12.38 -29.39
N ASP A 506 8.02 13.58 -29.73
CA ASP A 506 7.19 13.86 -30.90
C ASP A 506 7.87 13.41 -32.20
N THR A 507 9.19 13.65 -32.33
CA THR A 507 9.98 13.23 -33.49
C THR A 507 10.05 11.70 -33.59
N VAL A 508 10.31 11.00 -32.49
CA VAL A 508 10.41 9.54 -32.46
C VAL A 508 9.04 8.89 -32.75
N ILE A 509 7.95 9.46 -32.22
CA ILE A 509 6.58 9.03 -32.53
C ILE A 509 6.27 9.22 -34.04
N ALA A 510 6.64 10.39 -34.60
CA ALA A 510 6.43 10.65 -36.02
C ALA A 510 7.20 9.71 -36.96
N ASN A 511 8.28 9.07 -36.46
CA ASN A 511 9.01 8.02 -37.16
C ASN A 511 8.44 6.60 -36.92
N GLY A 512 7.28 6.48 -36.25
CA GLY A 512 6.53 5.24 -36.14
C GLY A 512 6.83 4.39 -34.91
N LEU A 513 7.56 4.90 -33.91
CA LEU A 513 7.78 4.19 -32.66
C LEU A 513 6.70 4.55 -31.63
N CYS A 514 6.35 3.59 -30.78
CA CYS A 514 5.43 3.77 -29.66
C CYS A 514 6.18 4.02 -28.37
N GLU A 515 5.72 4.99 -27.57
CA GLU A 515 6.29 5.23 -26.24
C GLU A 515 5.94 4.08 -25.29
N ALA A 516 6.94 3.59 -24.59
CA ALA A 516 6.82 2.60 -23.54
C ALA A 516 7.18 3.23 -22.19
N MET A 517 6.65 2.68 -21.11
CA MET A 517 7.04 3.01 -19.74
C MET A 517 7.39 1.73 -19.01
N THR A 518 8.64 1.59 -18.62
CA THR A 518 9.14 0.40 -17.94
C THR A 518 9.57 0.72 -16.50
N TYR A 519 9.68 -0.33 -15.66
CA TYR A 519 10.09 -0.14 -14.27
C TYR A 519 11.54 0.36 -14.16
N SER A 520 11.78 1.21 -13.17
CA SER A 520 13.13 1.64 -12.77
C SER A 520 13.82 0.60 -11.87
N PHE A 521 13.09 -0.39 -11.41
CA PHE A 521 13.58 -1.49 -10.57
C PHE A 521 13.81 -2.72 -11.42
N GLU A 522 14.90 -3.43 -11.15
CA GLU A 522 15.33 -4.59 -11.93
C GLU A 522 15.90 -5.69 -11.03
N SER A 523 16.04 -6.89 -11.60
CA SER A 523 16.80 -7.99 -10.99
C SER A 523 18.29 -7.81 -11.23
N PRO A 524 19.17 -8.14 -10.29
CA PRO A 524 20.64 -8.20 -10.54
C PRO A 524 21.03 -9.14 -11.69
N LYS A 525 20.17 -10.10 -12.02
CA LYS A 525 20.38 -11.04 -13.16
C LYS A 525 20.36 -10.34 -14.53
N VAL A 526 19.88 -9.10 -14.60
CA VAL A 526 19.87 -8.30 -15.83
C VAL A 526 21.26 -8.14 -16.44
N PHE A 527 22.27 -7.97 -15.61
CA PHE A 527 23.64 -7.78 -16.09
C PHE A 527 24.19 -8.99 -16.84
N ASP A 528 23.88 -10.20 -16.38
CA ASP A 528 24.28 -11.42 -17.07
C ASP A 528 23.47 -11.63 -18.35
N LYS A 529 22.15 -11.31 -18.34
CA LYS A 529 21.33 -11.33 -19.55
C LYS A 529 21.87 -10.41 -20.64
N LEU A 530 22.38 -9.27 -20.27
CA LEU A 530 22.92 -8.24 -21.16
C LEU A 530 24.42 -8.43 -21.47
N LEU A 531 25.05 -9.51 -20.97
CA LEU A 531 26.50 -9.80 -21.14
C LEU A 531 27.40 -8.68 -20.59
N ILE A 532 26.93 -7.93 -19.60
CA ILE A 532 27.74 -6.89 -18.96
C ILE A 532 28.86 -7.56 -18.16
N PRO A 533 30.15 -7.21 -18.37
CA PRO A 533 31.28 -7.80 -17.66
C PRO A 533 31.17 -7.73 -16.14
N ALA A 534 31.73 -8.72 -15.44
CA ALA A 534 31.63 -8.80 -13.99
C ALA A 534 32.29 -7.63 -13.26
N ASP A 535 33.32 -7.04 -13.85
CA ASP A 535 34.07 -5.89 -13.36
C ASP A 535 33.55 -4.53 -13.83
N SER A 536 32.44 -4.52 -14.59
CA SER A 536 31.87 -3.28 -15.11
C SER A 536 31.27 -2.42 -13.99
N ASP A 537 31.49 -1.12 -14.04
CA ASP A 537 30.88 -0.14 -13.15
C ASP A 537 29.34 -0.11 -13.27
N LEU A 538 28.76 -0.54 -14.40
CA LEU A 538 27.31 -0.68 -14.58
C LEU A 538 26.69 -1.69 -13.61
N ARG A 539 27.47 -2.62 -13.05
CA ARG A 539 26.98 -3.57 -12.03
C ARG A 539 26.92 -2.98 -10.62
N LYS A 540 27.46 -1.79 -10.40
CA LYS A 540 27.37 -1.07 -9.13
C LYS A 540 26.00 -0.41 -9.01
N ALA A 541 24.97 -1.23 -8.80
CA ALA A 541 23.60 -0.75 -8.68
C ALA A 541 23.21 -0.49 -7.24
N ILE A 542 22.27 0.43 -7.05
CA ILE A 542 21.65 0.72 -5.75
C ILE A 542 20.71 -0.42 -5.39
N VAL A 543 20.90 -1.01 -4.21
CA VAL A 543 20.04 -2.09 -3.69
C VAL A 543 18.88 -1.48 -2.92
N ILE A 544 17.65 -1.95 -3.20
CA ILE A 544 16.43 -1.54 -2.51
C ILE A 544 16.35 -2.26 -1.16
N SER A 545 16.12 -1.54 -0.08
CA SER A 545 16.09 -2.10 1.29
C SER A 545 14.88 -3.00 1.55
N ASN A 546 13.75 -2.76 0.89
CA ASN A 546 12.49 -3.49 1.04
C ASN A 546 11.86 -3.80 -0.33
N PRO A 547 12.54 -4.60 -1.19
CA PRO A 547 12.05 -4.87 -2.54
C PRO A 547 10.80 -5.73 -2.52
N LEU A 548 9.98 -5.61 -3.58
CA LEU A 548 8.82 -6.49 -3.81
C LEU A 548 9.22 -7.94 -4.16
N GLY A 549 10.51 -8.19 -4.34
CA GLY A 549 11.10 -9.47 -4.68
C GLY A 549 12.43 -9.27 -5.38
N GLU A 550 13.17 -10.37 -5.68
CA GLU A 550 14.47 -10.31 -6.35
C GLU A 550 14.39 -9.57 -7.70
N ASP A 551 13.28 -9.72 -8.42
CA ASP A 551 13.09 -9.12 -9.74
C ASP A 551 12.99 -7.58 -9.72
N PHE A 552 12.84 -6.98 -8.53
CA PHE A 552 12.73 -5.53 -8.32
C PHE A 552 13.67 -5.04 -7.22
N SER A 553 14.84 -5.69 -7.09
CA SER A 553 15.73 -5.48 -5.93
C SER A 553 16.83 -4.44 -6.12
N ILE A 554 17.05 -3.97 -7.35
CA ILE A 554 18.03 -2.92 -7.65
C ILE A 554 17.44 -1.81 -8.52
N MET A 555 18.00 -0.61 -8.42
CA MET A 555 17.75 0.48 -9.37
C MET A 555 18.53 0.23 -10.66
N ARG A 556 17.88 0.46 -11.83
CA ARG A 556 18.52 0.27 -13.14
C ARG A 556 19.69 1.23 -13.36
N THR A 557 20.80 0.69 -13.84
CA THR A 557 21.97 1.46 -14.32
C THR A 557 22.00 1.57 -15.84
N VAL A 558 21.17 0.80 -16.53
CA VAL A 558 20.97 0.82 -17.99
C VAL A 558 19.48 0.90 -18.30
N SER A 559 19.10 1.59 -19.39
CA SER A 559 17.70 1.85 -19.74
C SER A 559 17.09 0.82 -20.70
N PHE A 560 17.93 0.00 -21.37
CA PHE A 560 17.49 -0.82 -22.50
C PHE A 560 16.97 -2.22 -22.12
N ASN A 561 17.16 -2.68 -20.87
CA ASN A 561 16.56 -3.94 -20.41
C ASN A 561 15.03 -3.94 -20.55
N GLY A 562 14.38 -2.88 -20.07
CA GLY A 562 12.92 -2.76 -20.14
C GLY A 562 12.39 -2.78 -21.57
N ILE A 563 13.07 -2.07 -22.50
CA ILE A 563 12.72 -2.08 -23.92
C ILE A 563 12.93 -3.45 -24.53
N LEU A 564 14.05 -4.16 -24.27
CA LEU A 564 14.28 -5.51 -24.77
C LEU A 564 13.25 -6.51 -24.22
N ALA A 565 12.86 -6.40 -22.94
CA ALA A 565 11.81 -7.22 -22.36
C ALA A 565 10.44 -6.97 -23.01
N SER A 566 10.14 -5.70 -23.32
CA SER A 566 8.91 -5.32 -24.01
C SER A 566 8.89 -5.80 -25.45
N LEU A 567 10.01 -5.74 -26.16
CA LEU A 567 10.16 -6.32 -27.50
C LEU A 567 10.01 -7.85 -27.46
N ALA A 568 10.59 -8.51 -26.46
CA ALA A 568 10.45 -9.96 -26.27
C ALA A 568 8.98 -10.35 -26.02
N THR A 569 8.25 -9.55 -25.25
CA THR A 569 6.82 -9.77 -25.01
C THR A 569 6.02 -9.68 -26.33
N ASN A 570 6.30 -8.66 -27.16
CA ASN A 570 5.67 -8.52 -28.47
C ASN A 570 6.03 -9.67 -29.40
N TYR A 571 7.29 -10.06 -29.47
CA TYR A 571 7.76 -11.19 -30.27
C TYR A 571 7.07 -12.52 -29.87
N ASN A 572 6.98 -12.79 -28.57
CA ASN A 572 6.32 -13.99 -28.04
C ASN A 572 4.81 -14.01 -28.31
N ARG A 573 4.19 -12.84 -28.45
CA ARG A 573 2.80 -12.67 -28.88
C ARG A 573 2.62 -12.72 -30.40
N ARG A 574 3.69 -13.07 -31.13
CA ARG A 574 3.72 -13.23 -32.57
C ARG A 574 3.41 -11.94 -33.37
N ASN A 575 3.71 -10.77 -32.78
CA ASN A 575 3.73 -9.54 -33.56
C ASN A 575 4.88 -9.60 -34.55
N GLU A 576 4.61 -9.35 -35.85
CA GLU A 576 5.63 -9.47 -36.91
C GLU A 576 6.71 -8.39 -36.78
N SER A 577 6.36 -7.22 -36.26
CA SER A 577 7.27 -6.10 -35.99
C SER A 577 6.86 -5.33 -34.76
N ALA A 578 7.82 -4.69 -34.11
CA ALA A 578 7.57 -3.73 -33.03
C ALA A 578 8.68 -2.66 -33.01
N GLY A 579 8.28 -1.43 -32.81
CA GLY A 579 9.16 -0.27 -32.58
C GLY A 579 8.73 0.46 -31.31
N LEU A 580 9.58 0.47 -30.29
CA LEU A 580 9.32 1.04 -28.98
C LEU A 580 10.41 2.06 -28.60
N PHE A 581 10.04 3.05 -27.82
CA PHE A 581 11.00 3.96 -27.21
C PHE A 581 10.59 4.36 -25.81
N GLU A 582 11.55 4.78 -25.00
CA GLU A 582 11.34 5.32 -23.66
C GLU A 582 12.32 6.47 -23.41
N VAL A 583 11.85 7.55 -22.79
CA VAL A 583 12.70 8.57 -22.18
C VAL A 583 12.59 8.44 -20.68
N ALA A 584 13.60 7.83 -20.07
CA ALA A 584 13.56 7.48 -18.65
C ALA A 584 14.95 7.61 -18.01
N LYS A 585 14.99 7.66 -16.68
CA LYS A 585 16.23 7.83 -15.93
C LYS A 585 16.94 6.49 -15.67
N VAL A 586 18.26 6.52 -15.73
CA VAL A 586 19.14 5.53 -15.11
C VAL A 586 19.78 6.15 -13.86
N TYR A 587 20.16 5.31 -12.89
CA TYR A 587 20.60 5.73 -11.56
C TYR A 587 22.04 5.27 -11.31
N ILE A 588 22.96 6.18 -11.41
CA ILE A 588 24.40 5.90 -11.26
C ILE A 588 24.84 6.35 -9.87
N PRO A 589 25.17 5.44 -8.95
CA PRO A 589 25.65 5.82 -7.62
C PRO A 589 27.04 6.46 -7.72
N LYS A 590 27.24 7.53 -6.98
CA LYS A 590 28.56 8.17 -6.84
C LYS A 590 29.46 7.37 -5.91
N ALA A 591 28.89 6.73 -4.90
CA ALA A 591 29.55 5.82 -3.97
C ALA A 591 28.54 4.77 -3.46
N LEU A 592 29.04 3.61 -3.05
CA LEU A 592 28.25 2.58 -2.35
C LEU A 592 29.01 2.18 -1.05
N PRO A 593 28.31 2.10 0.10
CA PRO A 593 26.89 2.46 0.32
C PRO A 593 26.62 3.94 0.03
N LEU A 594 25.35 4.26 -0.31
CA LEU A 594 24.95 5.63 -0.64
C LEU A 594 25.18 6.58 0.53
N THR A 595 25.87 7.69 0.28
CA THR A 595 26.05 8.82 1.21
C THR A 595 25.38 10.10 0.70
N GLU A 596 25.03 10.11 -0.59
CA GLU A 596 24.32 11.19 -1.28
C GLU A 596 23.43 10.61 -2.40
N LEU A 597 22.56 11.43 -2.97
CA LEU A 597 21.70 11.02 -4.08
C LEU A 597 22.54 10.63 -5.31
N PRO A 598 22.11 9.59 -6.06
CA PRO A 598 22.79 9.17 -7.28
C PRO A 598 22.66 10.22 -8.38
N HIS A 599 23.49 10.09 -9.42
CA HIS A 599 23.25 10.80 -10.66
C HIS A 599 22.09 10.13 -11.43
N GLU A 600 21.02 10.87 -11.65
CA GLU A 600 19.83 10.43 -12.36
C GLU A 600 19.90 10.94 -13.81
N ILE A 601 20.39 10.13 -14.72
CA ILE A 601 20.60 10.52 -16.12
C ILE A 601 19.38 10.18 -16.96
N PRO A 602 18.63 11.17 -17.49
CA PRO A 602 17.57 10.90 -18.45
C PRO A 602 18.17 10.36 -19.74
N THR A 603 17.63 9.25 -20.21
CA THR A 603 18.14 8.50 -21.35
C THR A 603 17.02 8.19 -22.31
N LEU A 604 17.20 8.50 -23.62
CA LEU A 604 16.33 8.01 -24.68
C LEU A 604 16.82 6.63 -25.11
N THR A 605 15.95 5.65 -25.02
CA THR A 605 16.18 4.30 -25.54
C THR A 605 15.13 4.00 -26.61
N MET A 606 15.59 3.59 -27.79
CA MET A 606 14.75 3.11 -28.88
C MET A 606 15.10 1.68 -29.19
N GLY A 607 14.11 0.84 -29.42
CA GLY A 607 14.30 -0.57 -29.76
C GLY A 607 13.29 -1.04 -30.80
N MET A 608 13.74 -1.87 -31.78
CA MET A 608 12.86 -2.33 -32.86
C MET A 608 13.28 -3.71 -33.40
N TYR A 609 12.32 -4.42 -33.96
CA TYR A 609 12.56 -5.64 -34.75
C TYR A 609 11.48 -5.78 -35.86
N GLY A 610 11.68 -6.69 -36.79
CA GLY A 610 10.76 -7.00 -37.90
C GLY A 610 11.28 -6.53 -39.23
N ASN A 611 10.45 -5.84 -40.04
CA ASN A 611 10.83 -5.33 -41.35
C ASN A 611 11.65 -4.03 -41.29
N MET A 612 12.54 -3.95 -40.31
CA MET A 612 13.39 -2.78 -40.06
C MET A 612 14.84 -3.26 -39.94
N ASP A 613 15.77 -2.38 -40.29
CA ASP A 613 17.20 -2.71 -40.25
C ASP A 613 18.01 -1.60 -39.53
N PHE A 614 19.34 -1.75 -39.61
CA PHE A 614 20.27 -0.76 -39.02
C PHE A 614 20.07 0.63 -39.62
N TYR A 615 19.77 0.73 -40.90
CA TYR A 615 19.64 2.02 -41.60
C TYR A 615 18.34 2.71 -41.28
N ASP A 616 17.26 1.96 -41.02
CA ASP A 616 16.02 2.52 -40.53
C ASP A 616 16.22 3.19 -39.16
N LEU A 617 16.85 2.48 -38.20
CA LEU A 617 17.15 3.05 -36.88
C LEU A 617 18.10 4.26 -37.00
N LYS A 618 19.13 4.15 -37.84
CA LYS A 618 20.07 5.24 -38.09
C LYS A 618 19.35 6.44 -38.69
N GLY A 619 18.43 6.24 -39.62
CA GLY A 619 17.62 7.28 -40.24
C GLY A 619 16.75 8.02 -39.21
N ILE A 620 16.19 7.30 -38.24
CA ILE A 620 15.45 7.91 -37.13
C ILE A 620 16.36 8.81 -36.29
N VAL A 621 17.56 8.32 -35.95
CA VAL A 621 18.54 9.11 -35.20
C VAL A 621 19.03 10.31 -36.02
N GLU A 622 19.28 10.15 -37.32
CA GLU A 622 19.65 11.27 -38.22
C GLU A 622 18.53 12.32 -38.31
N HIS A 623 17.28 11.89 -38.44
CA HIS A 623 16.13 12.81 -38.44
C HIS A 623 16.03 13.53 -37.09
N LEU A 624 16.25 12.84 -35.97
CA LEU A 624 16.30 13.47 -34.65
C LEU A 624 17.41 14.54 -34.57
N MET A 625 18.63 14.22 -35.05
CA MET A 625 19.74 15.19 -35.13
C MET A 625 19.38 16.39 -36.01
N HIS A 626 18.64 16.15 -37.10
CA HIS A 626 18.19 17.23 -37.97
C HIS A 626 17.20 18.16 -37.26
N VAL A 627 16.17 17.63 -36.64
CA VAL A 627 15.14 18.40 -35.93
C VAL A 627 15.71 19.19 -34.76
N LEU A 628 16.74 18.65 -34.13
CA LEU A 628 17.47 19.29 -33.02
C LEU A 628 18.60 20.23 -33.48
N GLY A 629 18.79 20.42 -34.82
CA GLY A 629 19.82 21.32 -35.37
C GLY A 629 21.25 20.83 -35.23
N MET A 630 21.44 19.52 -35.05
CA MET A 630 22.78 18.89 -34.85
C MET A 630 23.33 18.17 -36.08
N SER A 631 22.63 18.10 -37.21
CA SER A 631 23.05 17.32 -38.39
C SER A 631 24.45 17.62 -38.91
N LYS A 632 24.90 18.88 -38.82
CA LYS A 632 26.22 19.27 -39.31
C LYS A 632 27.39 18.86 -38.42
N VAL A 633 27.10 18.55 -37.17
CA VAL A 633 28.08 18.21 -36.12
C VAL A 633 27.94 16.79 -35.61
N ALA A 634 26.96 16.07 -36.11
CA ALA A 634 26.71 14.66 -35.76
C ALA A 634 27.56 13.74 -36.65
N GLU A 635 28.27 12.82 -36.04
CA GLU A 635 29.09 11.80 -36.68
C GLU A 635 28.74 10.42 -36.14
N TYR A 636 28.92 9.40 -36.97
CA TYR A 636 28.73 8.00 -36.64
C TYR A 636 30.05 7.24 -36.79
N VAL A 637 30.55 6.74 -35.67
CA VAL A 637 31.85 6.07 -35.60
C VAL A 637 31.68 4.64 -35.19
N THR A 638 32.40 3.69 -35.87
CA THR A 638 32.29 2.27 -35.52
C THR A 638 32.58 2.02 -34.05
N GLU A 639 31.70 1.26 -33.40
CA GLU A 639 31.78 0.87 -31.99
C GLU A 639 31.88 -0.65 -31.86
N LYS A 640 32.89 -1.15 -31.14
CA LYS A 640 33.11 -2.59 -30.97
C LYS A 640 33.21 -3.04 -29.51
N ALA A 641 33.22 -2.11 -28.57
CA ALA A 641 33.49 -2.36 -27.15
C ALA A 641 32.26 -2.72 -26.33
N LEU A 642 31.04 -2.54 -26.88
CA LEU A 642 29.78 -2.78 -26.17
C LEU A 642 29.39 -4.27 -26.25
N PRO A 643 29.48 -5.06 -25.17
CA PRO A 643 29.27 -6.50 -25.23
C PRO A 643 27.84 -6.93 -25.52
N TRP A 644 26.88 -6.02 -25.29
CA TRP A 644 25.44 -6.24 -25.59
C TRP A 644 25.06 -5.88 -27.03
N MET A 645 25.98 -5.30 -27.79
CA MET A 645 25.78 -4.92 -29.19
C MET A 645 26.60 -5.77 -30.13
N HIS A 646 26.16 -5.86 -31.39
CA HIS A 646 26.88 -6.59 -32.44
C HIS A 646 28.14 -5.84 -32.84
N PRO A 647 29.38 -6.40 -32.73
CA PRO A 647 30.64 -5.68 -32.89
C PRO A 647 30.89 -5.16 -34.31
N GLY A 648 30.22 -5.72 -35.32
CA GLY A 648 30.35 -5.26 -36.72
C GLY A 648 29.21 -4.41 -37.23
N ARG A 649 28.18 -4.13 -36.38
CA ARG A 649 26.95 -3.41 -36.78
C ARG A 649 26.49 -2.44 -35.72
N THR A 650 27.48 -1.76 -35.09
CA THR A 650 27.22 -0.75 -34.04
C THR A 650 28.04 0.47 -34.31
N ALA A 651 27.44 1.63 -34.06
CA ALA A 651 28.08 2.93 -34.14
C ALA A 651 27.82 3.77 -32.91
N SER A 652 28.85 4.46 -32.43
CA SER A 652 28.74 5.58 -31.50
C SER A 652 28.20 6.80 -32.23
N VAL A 653 27.34 7.56 -31.59
CA VAL A 653 26.82 8.85 -32.04
C VAL A 653 27.65 9.94 -31.36
N ILE A 654 28.41 10.66 -32.15
CA ILE A 654 29.32 11.74 -31.71
C ILE A 654 28.72 13.07 -32.13
N VAL A 655 28.67 14.03 -31.23
CA VAL A 655 28.24 15.41 -31.52
C VAL A 655 29.29 16.36 -30.92
N ASN A 656 29.80 17.28 -31.74
CA ASN A 656 30.86 18.19 -31.32
C ASN A 656 32.09 17.47 -30.68
N GLY A 657 32.42 16.26 -31.15
CA GLY A 657 33.57 15.48 -30.65
C GLY A 657 33.27 14.69 -29.35
N GLU A 658 32.05 14.77 -28.80
CA GLU A 658 31.62 14.04 -27.60
C GLU A 658 30.63 12.94 -27.97
N SER A 659 30.80 11.74 -27.38
CA SER A 659 29.80 10.67 -27.52
C SER A 659 28.55 11.00 -26.72
N ILE A 660 27.40 11.08 -27.42
CA ILE A 660 26.08 11.27 -26.82
C ILE A 660 25.28 9.95 -26.70
N GLY A 661 25.86 8.85 -27.21
CA GLY A 661 25.22 7.54 -27.16
C GLY A 661 25.67 6.62 -28.31
N TYR A 662 24.89 5.61 -28.58
CA TYR A 662 25.17 4.60 -29.61
C TYR A 662 23.90 4.02 -30.23
N LEU A 663 24.05 3.39 -31.41
CA LEU A 663 23.00 2.66 -32.11
C LEU A 663 23.57 1.43 -32.82
N GLY A 664 22.73 0.42 -33.02
CA GLY A 664 23.17 -0.78 -33.77
C GLY A 664 22.30 -1.98 -33.60
N GLU A 665 22.78 -3.11 -34.11
CA GLU A 665 22.18 -4.42 -33.92
C GLU A 665 22.48 -4.94 -32.51
N VAL A 666 21.51 -5.48 -31.80
CA VAL A 666 21.71 -6.14 -30.50
C VAL A 666 22.48 -7.44 -30.70
N HIS A 667 23.39 -7.76 -29.79
CA HIS A 667 24.18 -8.98 -29.85
C HIS A 667 23.30 -10.24 -29.89
N PRO A 668 23.50 -11.22 -30.78
CA PRO A 668 22.65 -12.41 -30.90
C PRO A 668 22.52 -13.20 -29.60
N ALA A 669 23.57 -13.29 -28.78
CA ALA A 669 23.50 -13.95 -27.48
C ALA A 669 22.59 -13.22 -26.49
N VAL A 670 22.55 -11.87 -26.51
CA VAL A 670 21.59 -11.08 -25.73
C VAL A 670 20.18 -11.36 -26.20
N LEU A 671 19.91 -11.34 -27.50
CA LEU A 671 18.58 -11.64 -28.05
C LEU A 671 18.12 -13.05 -27.63
N LYS A 672 19.02 -14.04 -27.66
CA LYS A 672 18.73 -15.40 -27.16
C LYS A 672 18.34 -15.39 -25.68
N ASN A 673 19.03 -14.61 -24.82
CA ASN A 673 18.72 -14.49 -23.40
C ASN A 673 17.33 -13.88 -23.14
N TYR A 674 16.82 -13.08 -24.09
CA TYR A 674 15.44 -12.52 -24.06
C TYR A 674 14.41 -13.36 -24.82
N GLY A 675 14.82 -14.43 -25.48
CA GLY A 675 13.93 -15.28 -26.28
C GLY A 675 13.48 -14.64 -27.60
N ILE A 676 14.26 -13.68 -28.13
CA ILE A 676 13.99 -13.03 -29.42
C ILE A 676 14.75 -13.78 -30.50
N GLY A 677 14.04 -14.46 -31.41
CA GLY A 677 14.61 -15.30 -32.48
C GLY A 677 14.91 -14.54 -33.78
N THR A 678 14.76 -13.21 -33.80
CA THR A 678 15.04 -12.37 -34.96
C THR A 678 16.04 -11.27 -34.61
N ARG A 679 16.56 -10.56 -35.64
CA ARG A 679 17.43 -9.40 -35.38
C ARG A 679 16.62 -8.30 -34.74
N ALA A 680 17.21 -7.61 -33.79
CA ALA A 680 16.66 -6.41 -33.18
C ALA A 680 17.73 -5.31 -33.12
N TYR A 681 17.30 -4.11 -33.19
CA TYR A 681 18.13 -2.91 -33.24
C TYR A 681 17.83 -2.03 -32.03
N LEU A 682 18.86 -1.39 -31.51
CA LEU A 682 18.79 -0.59 -30.29
C LEU A 682 19.53 0.73 -30.50
N ALA A 683 18.98 1.86 -30.04
CA ALA A 683 19.68 3.10 -29.86
C ALA A 683 19.49 3.61 -28.44
N VAL A 684 20.55 4.12 -27.85
CA VAL A 684 20.59 4.68 -26.49
C VAL A 684 21.31 6.02 -26.54
N LEU A 685 20.62 7.10 -26.17
CA LEU A 685 21.15 8.46 -26.18
C LEU A 685 21.00 9.10 -24.81
N ASP A 686 22.06 9.72 -24.33
CA ASP A 686 22.09 10.53 -23.11
C ASP A 686 21.37 11.86 -23.37
N MET A 687 20.23 12.05 -22.70
CA MET A 687 19.40 13.23 -22.92
C MET A 687 19.98 14.50 -22.33
N GLU A 688 20.86 14.44 -21.32
CA GLU A 688 21.57 15.63 -20.82
C GLU A 688 22.47 16.19 -21.92
N LYS A 689 23.21 15.32 -22.59
CA LYS A 689 24.09 15.68 -23.69
C LYS A 689 23.33 16.10 -24.95
N VAL A 690 22.22 15.42 -25.25
CA VAL A 690 21.31 15.81 -26.35
C VAL A 690 20.76 17.21 -26.11
N ILE A 691 20.25 17.51 -24.91
CA ILE A 691 19.70 18.82 -24.56
C ILE A 691 20.78 19.91 -24.60
N ALA A 692 21.99 19.62 -24.12
CA ALA A 692 23.09 20.56 -24.11
C ALA A 692 23.61 20.94 -25.51
N ASN A 693 23.51 20.00 -26.48
CA ASN A 693 23.97 20.21 -27.85
C ASN A 693 22.87 20.65 -28.84
N ALA A 694 21.61 20.56 -28.43
CA ALA A 694 20.51 20.96 -29.31
C ALA A 694 20.57 22.47 -29.63
N ASN A 695 20.47 22.80 -30.94
CA ASN A 695 20.45 24.17 -31.42
C ASN A 695 19.27 24.35 -32.38
N ARG A 696 18.27 25.09 -31.96
CA ARG A 696 17.05 25.37 -32.72
C ARG A 696 17.08 26.71 -33.43
N ASP A 697 18.21 27.40 -33.38
CA ASP A 697 18.37 28.68 -34.06
C ASP A 697 18.52 28.43 -35.55
N VAL A 698 17.47 28.76 -36.30
CA VAL A 698 17.47 28.66 -37.77
C VAL A 698 17.98 29.96 -38.35
N VAL A 699 19.13 29.86 -39.02
CA VAL A 699 19.74 31.00 -39.69
C VAL A 699 19.39 30.93 -41.18
N TYR A 700 18.79 31.99 -41.71
CA TYR A 700 18.51 32.10 -43.15
C TYR A 700 19.79 32.11 -43.98
N GLN A 701 19.83 31.24 -45.01
CA GLN A 701 20.85 31.27 -46.05
C GLN A 701 20.18 31.57 -47.39
N ALA A 702 20.72 32.58 -48.10
CA ALA A 702 20.20 32.95 -49.42
C ALA A 702 20.38 31.79 -50.41
N LEU A 703 19.42 31.62 -51.30
CA LEU A 703 19.54 30.64 -52.39
C LEU A 703 20.77 30.97 -53.27
N PRO A 704 21.51 29.93 -53.69
CA PRO A 704 22.68 30.12 -54.56
C PRO A 704 22.28 30.82 -55.87
N LYS A 705 23.07 31.85 -56.26
CA LYS A 705 22.84 32.55 -57.51
C LYS A 705 23.43 31.80 -58.73
N PHE A 706 24.40 30.95 -58.49
CA PHE A 706 25.12 30.24 -59.54
C PHE A 706 24.85 28.74 -59.49
N PRO A 707 24.82 28.05 -60.66
CA PRO A 707 24.57 26.62 -60.69
C PRO A 707 25.73 25.81 -60.05
N ALA A 708 25.41 24.64 -59.52
CA ALA A 708 26.43 23.70 -59.05
C ALA A 708 27.09 22.98 -60.24
N LEU A 709 28.31 22.57 -60.01
CA LEU A 709 29.05 21.66 -60.88
C LEU A 709 29.25 20.31 -60.14
N THR A 710 28.62 19.23 -60.62
CA THR A 710 28.63 17.91 -59.98
C THR A 710 29.55 16.95 -60.73
N ARG A 711 30.32 16.12 -60.00
CA ARG A 711 31.17 15.08 -60.49
C ARG A 711 30.91 13.78 -59.72
N ASP A 712 30.62 12.72 -60.45
CA ASP A 712 30.47 11.39 -59.89
C ASP A 712 31.78 10.64 -59.97
N ILE A 713 32.16 9.98 -58.87
CA ILE A 713 33.32 9.09 -58.80
C ILE A 713 32.83 7.73 -58.29
N ALA A 714 33.27 6.65 -58.94
CA ALA A 714 33.10 5.31 -58.48
C ALA A 714 34.48 4.68 -58.26
N MET A 715 34.62 4.00 -57.13
CA MET A 715 35.90 3.43 -56.75
C MET A 715 35.74 2.06 -56.08
N LEU A 716 36.73 1.21 -56.31
CA LEU A 716 36.91 -0.05 -55.55
C LEU A 716 37.77 0.21 -54.34
N VAL A 717 37.26 -0.18 -53.15
CA VAL A 717 37.98 -0.09 -51.90
C VAL A 717 37.85 -1.43 -51.17
N LYS A 718 38.74 -1.71 -50.23
CA LYS A 718 38.63 -2.86 -49.33
C LYS A 718 37.31 -2.80 -48.55
N GLU A 719 36.77 -3.94 -48.19
CA GLU A 719 35.50 -4.07 -47.45
C GLU A 719 35.52 -3.32 -46.11
N ASP A 720 36.68 -3.30 -45.41
CA ASP A 720 36.87 -2.66 -44.12
C ASP A 720 36.94 -1.14 -44.18
N VAL A 721 37.18 -0.55 -45.32
CA VAL A 721 37.18 0.92 -45.53
C VAL A 721 35.74 1.44 -45.35
N THR A 722 35.54 2.35 -44.43
CA THR A 722 34.24 2.93 -44.15
C THR A 722 33.89 4.05 -45.14
N VAL A 723 32.61 4.26 -45.41
CA VAL A 723 32.15 5.40 -46.22
C VAL A 723 32.53 6.74 -45.56
N LYS A 724 32.65 6.78 -44.23
CA LYS A 724 33.10 7.97 -43.52
C LYS A 724 34.55 8.32 -43.87
N GLU A 725 35.47 7.36 -43.88
CA GLU A 725 36.87 7.62 -44.24
C GLU A 725 37.01 8.20 -45.64
N ILE A 726 36.19 7.67 -46.59
CA ILE A 726 36.15 8.22 -47.94
C ILE A 726 35.60 9.65 -47.93
N ALA A 727 34.48 9.89 -47.26
CA ALA A 727 33.87 11.22 -47.16
C ALA A 727 34.80 12.27 -46.49
N ASP A 728 35.56 11.83 -45.44
CA ASP A 728 36.48 12.69 -44.72
C ASP A 728 37.68 13.10 -45.63
N ILE A 729 38.19 12.20 -46.46
CA ILE A 729 39.21 12.52 -47.46
C ILE A 729 38.70 13.46 -48.52
N ILE A 730 37.48 13.24 -49.05
CA ILE A 730 36.83 14.12 -50.01
C ILE A 730 36.69 15.51 -49.42
N LYS A 731 36.16 15.63 -48.19
CA LYS A 731 35.99 16.92 -47.49
C LYS A 731 37.31 17.65 -47.26
N LYS A 732 38.32 16.93 -46.81
CA LYS A 732 39.68 17.47 -46.53
C LYS A 732 40.33 18.06 -47.76
N ASN A 733 40.11 17.45 -48.94
CA ASN A 733 40.82 17.79 -50.18
C ASN A 733 39.96 18.58 -51.20
N GLY A 734 38.64 18.73 -50.90
CA GLY A 734 37.64 19.30 -51.83
C GLY A 734 37.78 20.83 -52.04
N GLY A 735 38.56 21.49 -51.17
CA GLY A 735 38.82 22.94 -51.33
C GLY A 735 37.63 23.83 -51.04
N ALA A 736 37.75 25.13 -51.35
CA ALA A 736 36.78 26.16 -50.97
C ALA A 736 35.45 26.06 -51.74
N TYR A 737 35.40 25.36 -52.83
CA TYR A 737 34.18 25.25 -53.65
C TYR A 737 33.41 23.98 -53.37
N LEU A 738 33.91 23.06 -52.53
CA LEU A 738 33.17 21.85 -52.16
C LEU A 738 31.94 22.22 -51.34
N GLU A 739 30.78 21.93 -51.90
CA GLU A 739 29.47 22.12 -51.21
C GLU A 739 29.03 20.85 -50.51
N GLU A 740 29.07 19.70 -51.22
CA GLU A 740 28.59 18.41 -50.71
C GLU A 740 29.33 17.24 -51.33
N ALA A 741 29.50 16.17 -50.55
CA ALA A 741 29.91 14.85 -51.03
C ALA A 741 28.86 13.84 -50.62
N LYS A 742 28.06 13.37 -51.55
CA LYS A 742 26.92 12.49 -51.30
C LYS A 742 27.19 11.06 -51.77
N LEU A 743 27.17 10.09 -50.86
CA LEU A 743 27.13 8.69 -51.22
C LEU A 743 25.85 8.35 -51.95
N PHE A 744 25.88 7.69 -53.08
CA PHE A 744 24.68 7.30 -53.80
C PHE A 744 24.62 5.79 -54.17
N ASP A 745 25.76 5.07 -54.14
CA ASP A 745 25.78 3.65 -54.37
C ASP A 745 26.90 2.94 -53.61
N VAL A 746 26.59 1.78 -53.09
CA VAL A 746 27.52 0.80 -52.51
C VAL A 746 27.15 -0.58 -53.07
N TYR A 747 28.03 -1.13 -53.89
CA TYR A 747 27.79 -2.43 -54.47
C TYR A 747 28.84 -3.47 -54.05
N GLN A 748 28.34 -4.60 -53.63
CA GLN A 748 29.15 -5.74 -53.26
C GLN A 748 28.49 -7.02 -53.85
N GLY A 749 29.12 -7.63 -54.82
CA GLY A 749 28.53 -8.76 -55.50
C GLY A 749 29.49 -9.47 -56.47
N ALA A 750 29.01 -10.45 -57.25
CA ALA A 750 29.80 -11.35 -58.06
C ALA A 750 30.73 -10.69 -59.10
N GLN A 751 30.53 -9.43 -59.42
CA GLN A 751 31.39 -8.63 -60.34
C GLN A 751 32.56 -7.92 -59.64
N ILE A 752 32.66 -8.01 -58.33
CA ILE A 752 33.71 -7.36 -57.55
C ILE A 752 34.58 -8.47 -56.95
N GLU A 753 35.87 -8.26 -56.94
CA GLU A 753 36.82 -9.16 -56.28
C GLU A 753 36.51 -9.35 -54.80
N ALA A 754 36.64 -10.58 -54.32
CA ALA A 754 36.41 -10.89 -52.91
C ALA A 754 37.30 -10.04 -52.00
N GLY A 755 36.72 -9.46 -50.96
CA GLY A 755 37.40 -8.53 -50.05
C GLY A 755 37.35 -7.06 -50.47
N TYR A 756 36.69 -6.75 -51.60
CA TYR A 756 36.49 -5.38 -52.08
C TYR A 756 34.98 -5.07 -52.22
N LYS A 757 34.69 -3.75 -52.19
CA LYS A 757 33.35 -3.19 -52.52
C LYS A 757 33.50 -1.96 -53.44
N SER A 758 32.51 -1.73 -54.30
CA SER A 758 32.41 -0.54 -55.09
C SER A 758 31.62 0.51 -54.36
N VAL A 759 32.15 1.72 -54.24
CA VAL A 759 31.53 2.86 -53.58
C VAL A 759 31.46 4.05 -54.55
N ALA A 760 30.30 4.66 -54.66
CA ALA A 760 30.13 5.77 -55.57
C ALA A 760 29.64 7.05 -54.86
N TYR A 761 30.35 8.13 -55.11
CA TYR A 761 30.04 9.47 -54.58
C TYR A 761 29.73 10.47 -55.65
N SER A 762 28.71 11.33 -55.40
CA SER A 762 28.46 12.52 -56.15
C SER A 762 29.00 13.71 -55.40
N ILE A 763 29.98 14.39 -55.97
CA ILE A 763 30.68 15.51 -55.36
C ILE A 763 30.19 16.80 -56.00
N THR A 764 29.61 17.68 -55.24
CA THR A 764 29.03 18.94 -55.69
C THR A 764 29.91 20.11 -55.31
N PHE A 765 30.29 20.90 -56.31
CA PHE A 765 31.05 22.16 -56.15
C PHE A 765 30.20 23.35 -56.50
N ARG A 766 30.32 24.43 -55.77
CA ARG A 766 29.64 25.67 -56.05
C ARG A 766 30.46 26.91 -55.60
N SER A 767 30.32 27.99 -56.34
CA SER A 767 30.81 29.29 -55.94
C SER A 767 29.68 30.26 -55.66
N ALA A 768 29.81 31.11 -54.65
CA ALA A 768 28.89 32.21 -54.40
C ALA A 768 29.08 33.40 -55.34
N GLU A 769 30.22 33.44 -56.06
CA GLU A 769 30.68 34.61 -56.86
C GLU A 769 30.58 34.42 -58.39
N LYS A 770 30.69 33.15 -58.86
CA LYS A 770 30.73 32.83 -60.32
C LYS A 770 30.18 31.43 -60.62
N THR A 771 29.86 31.22 -61.90
CA THR A 771 29.63 29.87 -62.45
C THR A 771 31.01 29.17 -62.53
N LEU A 772 31.10 27.96 -61.96
CA LEU A 772 32.31 27.16 -62.01
C LEU A 772 32.46 26.44 -63.33
N ALA A 773 33.68 26.40 -63.87
CA ALA A 773 34.12 25.56 -64.98
C ALA A 773 34.95 24.39 -64.48
N ASP A 774 35.14 23.34 -65.31
CA ASP A 774 35.97 22.19 -64.98
C ASP A 774 37.37 22.54 -64.50
N ALA A 775 38.00 23.56 -65.07
CA ALA A 775 39.32 24.04 -64.69
C ALA A 775 39.33 24.61 -63.24
N ASP A 776 38.20 25.12 -62.75
CA ASP A 776 38.18 25.67 -61.37
C ASP A 776 38.18 24.60 -60.28
N ILE A 777 37.81 23.35 -60.63
CA ILE A 777 37.71 22.23 -59.67
C ILE A 777 38.77 21.14 -59.96
N ALA A 778 39.51 21.22 -61.07
CA ALA A 778 40.44 20.18 -61.47
C ALA A 778 41.47 19.84 -60.38
N ASP A 779 42.13 20.86 -59.82
CA ASP A 779 43.12 20.68 -58.73
C ASP A 779 42.53 20.01 -57.47
N ALA A 780 41.26 20.34 -57.15
CA ALA A 780 40.60 19.71 -56.03
C ALA A 780 40.26 18.23 -56.32
N MET A 781 39.73 17.96 -57.53
CA MET A 781 39.43 16.61 -57.97
C MET A 781 40.69 15.74 -57.99
N ASP A 782 41.77 16.25 -58.56
CA ASP A 782 43.05 15.51 -58.60
C ASP A 782 43.58 15.21 -57.17
N LYS A 783 43.50 16.16 -56.26
CA LYS A 783 43.89 15.96 -54.87
C LYS A 783 42.99 14.91 -54.20
N ILE A 784 41.67 14.96 -54.38
CA ILE A 784 40.73 13.99 -53.83
C ILE A 784 41.10 12.59 -54.34
N LEU A 785 41.23 12.42 -55.67
CA LEU A 785 41.52 11.10 -56.26
C LEU A 785 42.85 10.56 -55.82
N LYS A 786 43.88 11.41 -55.78
CA LYS A 786 45.21 11.01 -55.31
C LYS A 786 45.18 10.60 -53.81
N SER A 787 44.57 11.40 -52.97
CA SER A 787 44.52 11.06 -51.53
C SER A 787 43.70 9.79 -51.27
N LEU A 788 42.59 9.53 -51.98
CA LEU A 788 41.83 8.31 -51.90
C LEU A 788 42.65 7.11 -52.30
N ALA A 789 43.45 7.21 -53.37
CA ALA A 789 44.36 6.15 -53.79
C ALA A 789 45.51 5.90 -52.79
N GLU A 790 46.16 6.95 -52.28
CA GLU A 790 47.31 6.88 -51.39
C GLU A 790 46.91 6.47 -49.95
N GLU A 791 45.84 7.05 -49.42
CA GLU A 791 45.47 6.82 -48.02
C GLU A 791 44.57 5.54 -47.83
N LEU A 792 43.71 5.19 -48.80
CA LEU A 792 42.76 4.05 -48.69
C LEU A 792 43.02 2.95 -49.74
N GLY A 793 43.98 3.15 -50.67
CA GLY A 793 44.19 2.21 -51.75
C GLY A 793 43.03 2.12 -52.75
N ALA A 794 42.22 3.19 -52.84
CA ALA A 794 41.09 3.23 -53.70
C ALA A 794 41.49 3.19 -55.18
N GLN A 795 40.82 2.31 -55.96
CA GLN A 795 41.02 2.23 -57.39
C GLN A 795 39.80 2.80 -58.10
N LEU A 796 40.03 3.80 -58.96
CA LEU A 796 38.90 4.32 -59.81
C LEU A 796 38.40 3.21 -60.70
N ARG A 797 37.10 3.11 -60.82
CA ARG A 797 36.42 2.20 -61.69
C ARG A 797 36.10 2.93 -63.00
N ASP A 798 36.94 2.68 -64.03
CA ASP A 798 36.58 3.05 -65.37
C ASP A 798 35.35 2.29 -65.84
N LYS A 799 34.44 2.91 -66.58
CA LYS A 799 33.13 2.38 -66.96
C LYS A 799 33.14 0.94 -67.46
#